data_8b25658abd6b82b66a9571d71e3d9105
#
_entry.id   8b25658abd6b82b66a9571d71e3d9105
#
_cell.length_a   1.000
_cell.length_b   1.000
_cell.length_c   1.000
_cell.angle_alpha   90.00
_cell.angle_beta   90.00
_cell.angle_gamma   90.00
#
_symmetry.space_group_name_H-M   'P 1'
#
loop_
_entity.id
_entity.type
_entity.pdbx_description
1 polymer ?
#
loop_
_entity_poly.entity_id
_entity_poly.type
_entity_poly.pdbx_seq_one_letter_code
_entity_poly.pdbx_strand_id
1 'polypeptide(L)'
;SVPGMVLVAENDTLKLYTNTETTEIAVYEKESGNITYSNPVERDSDAIAAGVNAAELNATLTLTYYNAARNSATMNNYDMSIEKGQFTAESIENGIRYTYTLADLDSATGIVPLQITEERLQTLVLDKLDKKDARTVKAKFRLKDGVYKLNEKAQSSKVGMGKLNKLFEQAGYTADDYAVDMSETDEKENISFTIPIEYRLTENGLSVSVPTKEIEEKGGAVISRIRVLPFFGAAGTDADGYMFVPDGSGALINLNNGCKNAAYSQNIYGIDPVVQSYVVTEYTEDARIPVFGMKNGDSAFLGRITGGDALAIVNADVSGKLNSYNYVYPEFCVREIELLNMFGVSGNQADVPVLENDIYDENLTVCYSFLSGDEADYSGMAKCYRSQLIKEGVLKETNDTGDIPLYLDVLGGVETKKHVMGVPYTGISAMTTYEEAEKILEEFYGEDITKIRMNYEGWFNGGIYHDVADKIKLVKKVGSKKDFEHLSDVLEENGGALYGNVSFQKVPYTSKRFNDVLEASKYYSGYVVELGAVNPATMRQTSTLNWYDELAYYMISPKFLSRYVDKFTDKITNYEISGICLRDLSNVLVSDKKRTELIDRQAAKQIVEAQYGKLAATEKTLMEEGGNAYTFGYVSDIID
;
A
#
# COMPACT_ATOMS: atom_id res chain seq x y z
N SER A 1 -23.96 9.97 -26.46
CA SER A 1 -24.53 8.79 -25.74
C SER A 1 -23.58 7.62 -25.90
N VAL A 2 -23.40 6.86 -24.84
CA VAL A 2 -22.62 5.61 -24.86
C VAL A 2 -23.57 4.45 -25.11
N PRO A 3 -23.34 3.62 -26.13
CA PRO A 3 -24.24 2.49 -26.45
C PRO A 3 -24.38 1.53 -25.25
N GLY A 4 -25.61 1.12 -24.95
CA GLY A 4 -25.92 0.18 -23.87
C GLY A 4 -25.81 0.75 -22.45
N MET A 5 -25.56 2.05 -22.29
CA MET A 5 -25.43 2.71 -21.00
C MET A 5 -26.41 3.85 -20.80
N VAL A 6 -26.76 4.13 -19.58
CA VAL A 6 -27.64 5.23 -19.16
C VAL A 6 -26.81 6.36 -18.54
N LEU A 7 -27.21 7.61 -18.77
CA LEU A 7 -26.58 8.78 -18.16
C LEU A 7 -26.93 8.83 -16.67
N VAL A 8 -25.91 8.95 -15.84
CA VAL A 8 -26.01 9.03 -14.38
C VAL A 8 -25.82 10.45 -13.88
N ALA A 9 -24.79 11.11 -14.35
CA ALA A 9 -24.41 12.46 -13.94
C ALA A 9 -23.74 13.21 -15.09
N GLU A 10 -23.81 14.53 -15.03
CA GLU A 10 -23.24 15.42 -16.03
C GLU A 10 -22.78 16.73 -15.35
N ASN A 11 -21.59 17.19 -15.68
CA ASN A 11 -21.08 18.51 -15.33
C ASN A 11 -20.67 19.28 -16.60
N ASP A 12 -19.96 20.39 -16.48
CA ASP A 12 -19.59 21.23 -17.61
C ASP A 12 -18.69 20.50 -18.63
N THR A 13 -17.82 19.59 -18.20
CA THR A 13 -16.80 18.94 -19.01
C THR A 13 -17.07 17.46 -19.29
N LEU A 14 -17.74 16.76 -18.39
CA LEU A 14 -17.86 15.31 -18.39
C LEU A 14 -19.32 14.83 -18.31
N LYS A 15 -19.54 13.60 -18.79
CA LYS A 15 -20.76 12.82 -18.55
C LYS A 15 -20.36 11.44 -18.02
N LEU A 16 -21.02 11.01 -16.95
CA LEU A 16 -20.88 9.67 -16.39
C LEU A 16 -22.05 8.81 -16.85
N TYR A 17 -21.74 7.68 -17.43
CA TYR A 17 -22.69 6.66 -17.85
C TYR A 17 -22.45 5.38 -17.08
N THR A 18 -23.50 4.55 -16.94
CA THR A 18 -23.40 3.22 -16.38
C THR A 18 -24.26 2.22 -17.15
N ASN A 19 -23.81 0.97 -17.20
CA ASN A 19 -24.63 -0.15 -17.61
C ASN A 19 -25.31 -0.73 -16.34
N THR A 20 -26.62 -0.70 -16.29
CA THR A 20 -27.38 -1.12 -15.10
C THR A 20 -27.41 -2.63 -14.87
N GLU A 21 -27.04 -3.43 -15.87
CA GLU A 21 -26.98 -4.89 -15.78
C GLU A 21 -25.59 -5.37 -15.38
N THR A 22 -24.54 -4.80 -15.98
CA THR A 22 -23.15 -5.19 -15.76
C THR A 22 -22.41 -4.28 -14.76
N THR A 23 -23.05 -3.19 -14.33
CA THR A 23 -22.53 -2.17 -13.40
C THR A 23 -21.28 -1.43 -13.87
N GLU A 24 -20.86 -1.65 -15.10
CA GLU A 24 -19.77 -0.94 -15.73
C GLU A 24 -20.07 0.54 -15.88
N ILE A 25 -19.03 1.35 -15.86
CA ILE A 25 -19.13 2.78 -16.07
C ILE A 25 -18.34 3.23 -17.31
N ALA A 26 -18.75 4.36 -17.87
CA ALA A 26 -18.01 5.07 -18.89
C ALA A 26 -18.03 6.57 -18.61
N VAL A 27 -16.90 7.22 -18.83
CA VAL A 27 -16.76 8.68 -18.75
C VAL A 27 -16.61 9.23 -20.17
N TYR A 28 -17.48 10.13 -20.53
CA TYR A 28 -17.45 10.83 -21.82
C TYR A 28 -16.95 12.27 -21.62
N GLU A 29 -15.89 12.62 -22.29
CA GLU A 29 -15.34 13.97 -22.34
C GLU A 29 -16.08 14.80 -23.41
N LYS A 30 -16.66 15.93 -23.01
CA LYS A 30 -17.49 16.73 -23.91
C LYS A 30 -16.69 17.44 -25.00
N GLU A 31 -15.48 17.87 -24.67
CA GLU A 31 -14.62 18.65 -25.59
C GLU A 31 -13.96 17.74 -26.61
N SER A 32 -13.27 16.70 -26.21
CA SER A 32 -12.55 15.77 -27.08
C SER A 32 -13.46 14.75 -27.76
N GLY A 33 -14.59 14.41 -27.13
CA GLY A 33 -15.46 13.30 -27.50
C GLY A 33 -14.94 11.92 -27.11
N ASN A 34 -13.84 11.85 -26.37
CA ASN A 34 -13.25 10.60 -25.89
C ASN A 34 -14.15 9.92 -24.87
N ILE A 35 -14.06 8.60 -24.84
CA ILE A 35 -14.78 7.77 -23.85
C ILE A 35 -13.77 6.85 -23.17
N THR A 36 -13.72 6.93 -21.84
CA THR A 36 -12.94 6.01 -21.02
C THR A 36 -13.90 5.03 -20.33
N TYR A 37 -13.69 3.74 -20.56
CA TYR A 37 -14.51 2.66 -19.99
C TYR A 37 -13.86 2.04 -18.77
N SER A 38 -14.67 1.56 -17.83
CA SER A 38 -14.17 0.78 -16.66
C SER A 38 -13.61 -0.58 -17.05
N ASN A 39 -14.10 -1.14 -18.17
CA ASN A 39 -13.73 -2.46 -18.66
C ASN A 39 -13.53 -2.42 -20.17
N PRO A 40 -12.65 -3.27 -20.73
CA PRO A 40 -12.45 -3.33 -22.18
C PRO A 40 -13.71 -3.72 -22.93
N VAL A 41 -14.08 -2.94 -23.96
CA VAL A 41 -15.32 -3.14 -24.72
C VAL A 41 -15.31 -4.46 -25.51
N GLU A 42 -14.15 -4.84 -26.06
CA GLU A 42 -14.01 -6.03 -26.92
C GLU A 42 -13.50 -7.27 -26.17
N ARG A 43 -13.63 -7.31 -24.85
CA ARG A 43 -13.10 -8.38 -24.00
C ARG A 43 -13.62 -9.77 -24.31
N ASP A 44 -14.83 -9.88 -24.82
CA ASP A 44 -15.43 -11.17 -25.17
C ASP A 44 -14.74 -11.85 -26.36
N SER A 45 -14.01 -11.07 -27.16
CA SER A 45 -13.20 -11.54 -28.30
C SER A 45 -11.73 -11.70 -27.96
N ASP A 46 -11.33 -11.57 -26.69
CA ASP A 46 -9.93 -11.73 -26.27
C ASP A 46 -9.41 -13.13 -26.57
N ALA A 47 -8.34 -13.20 -27.35
CA ALA A 47 -7.76 -14.47 -27.82
C ALA A 47 -6.90 -15.17 -26.73
N ILE A 48 -6.56 -14.48 -25.64
CA ILE A 48 -5.62 -14.95 -24.60
C ILE A 48 -6.34 -15.28 -23.30
N ALA A 49 -7.23 -14.39 -22.86
CA ALA A 49 -7.93 -14.54 -21.59
C ALA A 49 -8.84 -15.78 -21.60
N ALA A 50 -8.69 -16.63 -20.58
CA ALA A 50 -9.52 -17.81 -20.40
C ALA A 50 -9.83 -18.04 -18.90
N GLY A 51 -10.98 -18.64 -18.61
CA GLY A 51 -11.39 -18.96 -17.25
C GLY A 51 -11.43 -17.74 -16.34
N VAL A 52 -10.70 -17.77 -15.24
CA VAL A 52 -10.65 -16.66 -14.26
C VAL A 52 -10.17 -15.35 -14.88
N ASN A 53 -9.19 -15.40 -15.80
CA ASN A 53 -8.68 -14.19 -16.44
C ASN A 53 -9.72 -13.54 -17.38
N ALA A 54 -10.58 -14.32 -18.02
CA ALA A 54 -11.67 -13.79 -18.84
C ALA A 54 -12.77 -13.16 -17.94
N ALA A 55 -13.08 -13.79 -16.82
CA ALA A 55 -14.02 -13.23 -15.85
C ALA A 55 -13.54 -11.92 -15.23
N GLU A 56 -12.24 -11.83 -14.90
CA GLU A 56 -11.61 -10.60 -14.37
C GLU A 56 -11.78 -9.39 -15.31
N LEU A 57 -11.76 -9.59 -16.64
CA LEU A 57 -11.97 -8.51 -17.61
C LEU A 57 -13.36 -7.85 -17.49
N ASN A 58 -14.32 -8.54 -16.89
CA ASN A 58 -15.67 -8.04 -16.63
C ASN A 58 -15.83 -7.42 -15.22
N ALA A 59 -14.84 -7.60 -14.36
CA ALA A 59 -14.91 -7.15 -12.98
C ALA A 59 -14.49 -5.68 -12.82
N THR A 60 -15.15 -4.98 -11.92
CA THR A 60 -14.78 -3.63 -11.48
C THR A 60 -14.15 -3.64 -10.09
N LEU A 61 -14.23 -4.77 -9.38
CA LEU A 61 -13.70 -4.93 -8.04
C LEU A 61 -13.30 -6.40 -7.81
N THR A 62 -12.09 -6.62 -7.29
CA THR A 62 -11.57 -7.95 -6.96
C THR A 62 -11.00 -7.95 -5.56
N LEU A 63 -11.38 -8.95 -4.76
CA LEU A 63 -10.92 -9.13 -3.39
C LEU A 63 -9.89 -10.23 -3.29
N THR A 64 -8.89 -10.01 -2.45
CA THR A 64 -8.09 -11.08 -1.86
C THR A 64 -8.53 -11.24 -0.41
N TYR A 65 -8.90 -12.45 -0.02
CA TYR A 65 -9.39 -12.76 1.32
C TYR A 65 -8.74 -14.04 1.87
N TYR A 66 -8.88 -14.24 3.16
CA TYR A 66 -8.45 -15.44 3.87
C TYR A 66 -9.67 -16.09 4.50
N ASN A 67 -9.82 -17.39 4.31
CA ASN A 67 -10.88 -18.17 4.95
C ASN A 67 -10.52 -18.54 6.40
N ALA A 68 -11.44 -19.17 7.13
CA ALA A 68 -11.23 -19.60 8.51
C ALA A 68 -10.04 -20.57 8.68
N ALA A 69 -9.68 -21.31 7.63
CA ALA A 69 -8.51 -22.19 7.61
C ALA A 69 -7.20 -21.45 7.25
N ARG A 70 -7.24 -20.13 7.10
CA ARG A 70 -6.09 -19.26 6.75
C ARG A 70 -5.53 -19.46 5.34
N ASN A 71 -6.33 -20.00 4.44
CA ASN A 71 -5.98 -20.08 3.03
C ASN A 71 -6.44 -18.81 2.31
N SER A 72 -5.56 -18.25 1.48
CA SER A 72 -5.91 -17.11 0.63
C SER A 72 -6.69 -17.55 -0.61
N ALA A 73 -7.62 -16.72 -1.03
CA ALA A 73 -8.35 -16.85 -2.27
C ALA A 73 -8.75 -15.48 -2.81
N THR A 74 -9.21 -15.43 -4.04
CA THR A 74 -9.74 -14.22 -4.68
C THR A 74 -11.20 -14.38 -5.05
N MET A 75 -11.95 -13.30 -5.00
CA MET A 75 -13.30 -13.17 -5.53
C MET A 75 -13.42 -11.88 -6.32
N ASN A 76 -13.96 -11.94 -7.52
CA ASN A 76 -14.33 -10.75 -8.26
C ASN A 76 -15.85 -10.49 -8.17
N ASN A 77 -16.25 -9.23 -8.36
CA ASN A 77 -17.65 -8.85 -8.27
C ASN A 77 -18.50 -9.30 -9.48
N TYR A 78 -17.87 -9.64 -10.61
CA TYR A 78 -18.60 -10.14 -11.77
C TYR A 78 -19.17 -11.54 -11.51
N ASP A 79 -18.32 -12.53 -11.28
CA ASP A 79 -18.72 -13.92 -11.05
C ASP A 79 -19.56 -14.12 -9.79
N MET A 80 -19.24 -13.38 -8.73
CA MET A 80 -19.76 -13.65 -7.38
C MET A 80 -20.91 -12.71 -6.97
N SER A 81 -21.23 -11.73 -7.79
CA SER A 81 -22.30 -10.77 -7.50
C SER A 81 -23.14 -10.42 -8.73
N ILE A 82 -22.51 -9.89 -9.79
CA ILE A 82 -23.21 -9.32 -10.94
C ILE A 82 -23.96 -10.41 -11.73
N GLU A 83 -23.30 -11.49 -12.14
CA GLU A 83 -23.94 -12.60 -12.86
C GLU A 83 -25.07 -13.27 -12.06
N LYS A 84 -25.02 -13.16 -10.74
CA LYS A 84 -26.03 -13.73 -9.84
C LYS A 84 -27.13 -12.74 -9.46
N GLY A 85 -27.06 -11.51 -9.96
CA GLY A 85 -28.01 -10.46 -9.60
C GLY A 85 -27.96 -10.03 -8.12
N GLN A 86 -26.80 -10.23 -7.45
CA GLN A 86 -26.60 -9.97 -6.02
C GLN A 86 -26.00 -8.59 -5.79
N PHE A 87 -26.60 -7.55 -6.33
CA PHE A 87 -26.18 -6.18 -6.12
C PHE A 87 -27.36 -5.22 -6.11
N THR A 88 -27.12 -4.03 -5.56
CA THR A 88 -28.08 -2.92 -5.59
C THR A 88 -27.41 -1.69 -6.21
N ALA A 89 -28.23 -0.85 -6.83
CA ALA A 89 -27.82 0.42 -7.38
C ALA A 89 -28.62 1.55 -6.74
N GLU A 90 -27.95 2.61 -6.35
CA GLU A 90 -28.54 3.80 -5.71
C GLU A 90 -27.99 5.06 -6.39
N SER A 91 -28.89 5.95 -6.81
CA SER A 91 -28.48 7.29 -7.27
C SER A 91 -28.02 8.12 -6.10
N ILE A 92 -26.84 8.72 -6.23
CA ILE A 92 -26.26 9.63 -5.25
C ILE A 92 -25.98 10.97 -5.89
N GLU A 93 -25.65 11.99 -5.10
CA GLU A 93 -25.32 13.30 -5.62
C GLU A 93 -24.15 13.21 -6.62
N ASN A 94 -24.36 13.69 -7.85
CA ASN A 94 -23.41 13.67 -8.98
C ASN A 94 -22.88 12.27 -9.35
N GLY A 95 -23.64 11.20 -9.06
CA GLY A 95 -23.13 9.87 -9.30
C GLY A 95 -24.06 8.71 -9.00
N ILE A 96 -23.45 7.55 -8.85
CA ILE A 96 -24.12 6.29 -8.54
C ILE A 96 -23.31 5.49 -7.53
N ARG A 97 -24.01 4.78 -6.66
CA ARG A 97 -23.45 3.81 -5.72
C ARG A 97 -23.94 2.42 -6.10
N TYR A 98 -23.02 1.48 -6.20
CA TYR A 98 -23.30 0.06 -6.26
C TYR A 98 -22.90 -0.60 -4.95
N THR A 99 -23.73 -1.49 -4.45
CA THR A 99 -23.39 -2.34 -3.28
C THR A 99 -23.48 -3.79 -3.73
N TYR A 100 -22.33 -4.47 -3.74
CA TYR A 100 -22.21 -5.85 -4.17
C TYR A 100 -22.26 -6.79 -2.97
N THR A 101 -22.96 -7.92 -3.14
CA THR A 101 -22.84 -9.07 -2.26
C THR A 101 -22.07 -10.16 -3.00
N LEU A 102 -20.80 -10.33 -2.67
CA LEU A 102 -19.93 -11.34 -3.25
C LEU A 102 -20.06 -12.61 -2.43
N ALA A 103 -20.81 -13.56 -2.92
CA ALA A 103 -21.05 -14.84 -2.27
C ALA A 103 -21.34 -15.90 -3.31
N ASP A 104 -20.81 -17.09 -3.11
CA ASP A 104 -21.25 -18.26 -3.85
C ASP A 104 -22.44 -18.90 -3.12
N LEU A 105 -23.58 -18.24 -3.19
CA LEU A 105 -24.83 -18.72 -2.57
C LEU A 105 -25.37 -19.99 -3.25
N ASP A 106 -24.94 -20.25 -4.50
CA ASP A 106 -25.28 -21.48 -5.24
C ASP A 106 -24.35 -22.64 -4.89
N SER A 107 -23.24 -22.41 -4.19
CA SER A 107 -22.33 -23.44 -3.68
C SER A 107 -22.81 -24.08 -2.38
N ALA A 108 -24.02 -23.74 -1.95
CA ALA A 108 -24.71 -24.63 -1.04
C ALA A 108 -24.52 -26.06 -1.57
N THR A 109 -24.31 -26.99 -0.67
CA THR A 109 -24.15 -28.43 -0.95
C THR A 109 -25.27 -29.02 -1.83
N GLY A 110 -26.06 -28.18 -2.48
CA GLY A 110 -27.32 -28.51 -3.13
C GLY A 110 -28.30 -29.04 -2.06
N ILE A 111 -28.85 -30.20 -2.33
CA ILE A 111 -29.69 -30.92 -1.35
C ILE A 111 -28.88 -31.89 -0.46
N VAL A 112 -27.53 -31.93 -0.58
CA VAL A 112 -26.67 -32.81 0.26
C VAL A 112 -26.42 -32.15 1.61
N PRO A 113 -26.93 -32.69 2.72
CA PRO A 113 -26.78 -32.10 4.03
C PRO A 113 -25.34 -32.27 4.57
N LEU A 114 -24.87 -31.30 5.36
CA LEU A 114 -23.55 -31.38 6.03
C LEU A 114 -23.52 -32.47 7.11
N GLN A 115 -24.67 -32.77 7.69
CA GLN A 115 -24.87 -33.89 8.60
C GLN A 115 -26.28 -34.50 8.38
N ILE A 116 -26.36 -35.79 8.67
CA ILE A 116 -27.60 -36.54 8.55
C ILE A 116 -27.54 -37.72 9.51
N THR A 117 -28.63 -38.04 10.21
CA THR A 117 -28.61 -39.18 11.11
C THR A 117 -28.46 -40.50 10.33
N GLU A 118 -27.86 -41.50 10.97
CA GLU A 118 -27.66 -42.81 10.35
C GLU A 118 -28.95 -43.42 9.81
N GLU A 119 -30.05 -43.31 10.59
CA GLU A 119 -31.36 -43.80 10.20
C GLU A 119 -31.88 -43.08 8.94
N ARG A 120 -31.80 -41.74 8.91
CA ARG A 120 -32.31 -40.97 7.77
C ARG A 120 -31.45 -41.15 6.52
N LEU A 121 -30.13 -41.19 6.63
CA LEU A 121 -29.28 -41.47 5.47
C LEU A 121 -29.59 -42.85 4.90
N GLN A 122 -29.75 -43.86 5.76
CA GLN A 122 -30.06 -45.21 5.33
C GLN A 122 -31.39 -45.28 4.60
N THR A 123 -32.47 -44.76 5.21
CA THR A 123 -33.84 -44.88 4.68
C THR A 123 -34.17 -43.94 3.54
N LEU A 124 -33.67 -42.72 3.55
CA LEU A 124 -33.98 -41.71 2.55
C LEU A 124 -33.07 -41.76 1.31
N VAL A 125 -31.84 -42.26 1.46
CA VAL A 125 -30.84 -42.21 0.39
C VAL A 125 -30.28 -43.60 0.05
N LEU A 126 -29.67 -44.30 1.01
CA LEU A 126 -28.91 -45.53 0.70
C LEU A 126 -29.77 -46.68 0.23
N ASP A 127 -30.95 -46.88 0.84
CA ASP A 127 -31.88 -47.97 0.49
C ASP A 127 -32.55 -47.73 -0.88
N LYS A 128 -32.50 -46.51 -1.40
CA LYS A 128 -33.09 -46.14 -2.69
C LYS A 128 -32.11 -46.12 -3.85
N LEU A 129 -30.83 -46.33 -3.56
CA LEU A 129 -29.75 -46.39 -4.54
C LEU A 129 -29.29 -47.82 -4.78
N ASP A 130 -28.65 -48.06 -5.92
CA ASP A 130 -27.96 -49.33 -6.12
C ASP A 130 -26.73 -49.46 -5.18
N LYS A 131 -26.23 -50.70 -5.03
CA LYS A 131 -25.11 -51.00 -4.10
C LYS A 131 -23.83 -50.22 -4.37
N LYS A 132 -23.58 -49.81 -5.61
CA LYS A 132 -22.37 -49.07 -6.02
C LYS A 132 -22.52 -47.60 -5.63
N ASP A 133 -23.66 -47.00 -5.93
CA ASP A 133 -23.98 -45.62 -5.67
C ASP A 133 -24.14 -45.35 -4.16
N ALA A 134 -24.81 -46.28 -3.43
CA ALA A 134 -24.87 -46.23 -1.98
C ALA A 134 -23.50 -46.25 -1.31
N ARG A 135 -22.55 -47.06 -1.80
CA ARG A 135 -21.16 -47.06 -1.33
C ARG A 135 -20.44 -45.73 -1.62
N THR A 136 -20.72 -45.15 -2.80
CA THR A 136 -20.15 -43.86 -3.22
C THR A 136 -20.61 -42.74 -2.28
N VAL A 137 -21.88 -42.69 -1.95
CA VAL A 137 -22.46 -41.75 -0.98
C VAL A 137 -21.79 -41.96 0.41
N LYS A 138 -21.84 -43.20 0.92
CA LYS A 138 -21.36 -43.54 2.25
C LYS A 138 -19.85 -43.19 2.44
N ALA A 139 -19.04 -43.36 1.39
CA ALA A 139 -17.61 -43.03 1.41
C ALA A 139 -17.31 -41.52 1.54
N LYS A 140 -18.29 -40.65 1.31
CA LYS A 140 -18.17 -39.19 1.43
C LYS A 140 -18.56 -38.66 2.80
N PHE A 141 -19.10 -39.50 3.63
CA PHE A 141 -19.52 -39.17 5.00
C PHE A 141 -18.69 -39.96 6.03
N ARG A 142 -18.55 -39.39 7.21
CA ARG A 142 -17.92 -40.03 8.36
C ARG A 142 -18.93 -40.17 9.50
N LEU A 143 -19.18 -41.40 9.92
CA LEU A 143 -20.07 -41.70 11.05
C LEU A 143 -19.38 -41.37 12.38
N LYS A 144 -20.05 -40.59 13.21
CA LYS A 144 -19.68 -40.32 14.60
C LYS A 144 -20.94 -40.14 15.42
N ASP A 145 -21.06 -40.89 16.52
CA ASP A 145 -22.17 -40.79 17.49
C ASP A 145 -23.57 -40.89 16.87
N GLY A 146 -23.75 -41.77 15.86
CA GLY A 146 -25.03 -41.99 15.16
C GLY A 146 -25.38 -40.94 14.09
N VAL A 147 -24.47 -40.01 13.80
CA VAL A 147 -24.62 -38.97 12.79
C VAL A 147 -23.52 -39.07 11.74
N TYR A 148 -23.90 -39.09 10.48
CA TYR A 148 -23.01 -38.98 9.35
C TYR A 148 -22.69 -37.52 9.07
N LYS A 149 -21.41 -37.13 9.12
CA LYS A 149 -20.92 -35.80 8.74
C LYS A 149 -20.20 -35.85 7.40
N LEU A 150 -20.53 -34.94 6.51
CA LEU A 150 -19.90 -34.82 5.19
C LEU A 150 -18.41 -34.45 5.34
N ASN A 151 -17.54 -35.20 4.67
CA ASN A 151 -16.09 -34.97 4.72
C ASN A 151 -15.71 -33.61 4.11
N GLU A 152 -14.81 -32.88 4.74
CA GLU A 152 -14.33 -31.57 4.25
C GLU A 152 -13.72 -31.66 2.84
N LYS A 153 -12.99 -32.76 2.54
CA LYS A 153 -12.50 -33.05 1.19
C LYS A 153 -13.62 -33.22 0.15
N ALA A 154 -14.78 -33.74 0.56
CA ALA A 154 -15.93 -33.87 -0.34
C ALA A 154 -16.59 -32.50 -0.57
N GLN A 155 -16.71 -31.68 0.48
CA GLN A 155 -17.27 -30.34 0.41
C GLN A 155 -16.48 -29.43 -0.54
N SER A 156 -15.16 -29.51 -0.56
CA SER A 156 -14.28 -28.68 -1.41
C SER A 156 -14.22 -29.10 -2.88
N SER A 157 -14.81 -30.24 -3.23
CA SER A 157 -14.79 -30.78 -4.59
C SER A 157 -16.08 -30.46 -5.35
N LYS A 158 -16.09 -29.43 -6.21
CA LYS A 158 -17.27 -29.10 -7.06
C LYS A 158 -17.78 -30.32 -7.86
N VAL A 159 -16.87 -31.09 -8.47
CA VAL A 159 -17.22 -32.30 -9.23
C VAL A 159 -17.77 -33.39 -8.31
N GLY A 160 -17.16 -33.56 -7.13
CA GLY A 160 -17.61 -34.52 -6.12
C GLY A 160 -18.99 -34.19 -5.57
N MET A 161 -19.23 -32.93 -5.25
CA MET A 161 -20.54 -32.44 -4.77
C MET A 161 -21.61 -32.55 -5.84
N GLY A 162 -21.31 -32.20 -7.10
CA GLY A 162 -22.25 -32.37 -8.21
C GLY A 162 -22.71 -33.84 -8.40
N LYS A 163 -21.77 -34.80 -8.22
CA LYS A 163 -22.15 -36.22 -8.23
C LYS A 163 -23.01 -36.63 -7.04
N LEU A 164 -22.68 -36.16 -5.84
CA LEU A 164 -23.45 -36.42 -4.64
C LEU A 164 -24.87 -35.87 -4.76
N ASN A 165 -25.02 -34.64 -5.24
CA ASN A 165 -26.35 -34.02 -5.46
C ASN A 165 -27.23 -34.88 -6.40
N LYS A 166 -26.66 -35.31 -7.53
CA LYS A 166 -27.38 -36.20 -8.45
C LYS A 166 -27.86 -37.50 -7.79
N LEU A 167 -27.04 -38.08 -6.92
CA LEU A 167 -27.38 -39.31 -6.20
C LEU A 167 -28.46 -39.07 -5.14
N PHE A 168 -28.43 -37.93 -4.44
CA PHE A 168 -29.48 -37.55 -3.50
C PHE A 168 -30.80 -37.25 -4.22
N GLU A 169 -30.76 -36.54 -5.34
CA GLU A 169 -31.93 -36.32 -6.21
C GLU A 169 -32.49 -37.64 -6.75
N GLN A 170 -31.62 -38.52 -7.23
CA GLN A 170 -31.98 -39.86 -7.71
C GLN A 170 -32.66 -40.72 -6.62
N ALA A 171 -32.22 -40.59 -5.37
CA ALA A 171 -32.84 -41.23 -4.23
C ALA A 171 -34.18 -40.61 -3.84
N GLY A 172 -34.56 -39.46 -4.43
CA GLY A 172 -35.77 -38.73 -4.09
C GLY A 172 -35.67 -37.94 -2.77
N TYR A 173 -34.48 -37.62 -2.34
CA TYR A 173 -34.23 -36.72 -1.21
C TYR A 173 -34.62 -35.29 -1.61
N THR A 174 -35.39 -34.60 -0.78
CA THR A 174 -36.01 -33.32 -1.12
C THR A 174 -35.40 -32.14 -0.37
N ALA A 175 -35.73 -30.91 -0.80
CA ALA A 175 -35.36 -29.70 -0.08
C ALA A 175 -35.93 -29.65 1.35
N ASP A 176 -37.13 -30.25 1.56
CA ASP A 176 -37.72 -30.35 2.89
C ASP A 176 -36.94 -31.31 3.79
N ASP A 177 -36.44 -32.43 3.24
CA ASP A 177 -35.57 -33.35 3.96
C ASP A 177 -34.25 -32.67 4.35
N TYR A 178 -33.70 -31.89 3.41
CA TYR A 178 -32.50 -31.09 3.65
C TYR A 178 -32.71 -30.09 4.80
N ALA A 179 -33.81 -29.35 4.79
CA ALA A 179 -34.12 -28.38 5.84
C ALA A 179 -34.27 -29.06 7.22
N VAL A 180 -34.82 -30.26 7.28
CA VAL A 180 -34.89 -31.06 8.53
C VAL A 180 -33.51 -31.44 9.01
N ASP A 181 -32.66 -31.98 8.15
CA ASP A 181 -31.30 -32.45 8.53
C ASP A 181 -30.36 -31.31 8.85
N MET A 182 -30.59 -30.11 8.29
CA MET A 182 -29.81 -28.91 8.55
C MET A 182 -30.30 -28.10 9.76
N SER A 183 -31.52 -28.35 10.26
CA SER A 183 -32.15 -27.60 11.36
C SER A 183 -31.38 -27.69 12.71
N GLU A 184 -30.55 -28.73 12.90
CA GLU A 184 -29.73 -28.96 14.09
C GLU A 184 -28.26 -28.68 13.87
N THR A 185 -27.87 -28.15 12.70
CA THR A 185 -26.51 -27.72 12.46
C THR A 185 -26.35 -26.28 12.92
N ASP A 186 -25.26 -25.99 13.64
CA ASP A 186 -24.66 -24.66 13.59
C ASP A 186 -24.33 -24.40 12.11
N GLU A 187 -25.18 -23.65 11.43
CA GLU A 187 -24.93 -23.24 10.04
C GLU A 187 -23.57 -22.58 10.01
N LYS A 188 -22.58 -23.22 9.41
CA LYS A 188 -21.38 -22.51 8.98
C LYS A 188 -21.87 -21.49 7.98
N GLU A 189 -22.00 -20.27 8.42
CA GLU A 189 -22.39 -19.14 7.60
C GLU A 189 -21.53 -19.14 6.33
N ASN A 190 -22.17 -19.12 5.15
CA ASN A 190 -21.45 -19.11 3.88
C ASN A 190 -20.57 -17.88 3.79
N ILE A 191 -19.36 -18.01 3.21
CA ILE A 191 -18.48 -16.87 2.95
C ILE A 191 -19.20 -15.86 2.07
N SER A 192 -19.35 -14.66 2.59
CA SER A 192 -20.02 -13.55 1.91
C SER A 192 -19.37 -12.22 2.29
N PHE A 193 -19.22 -11.34 1.29
CA PHE A 193 -18.74 -9.97 1.48
C PHE A 193 -19.73 -9.00 0.87
N THR A 194 -20.12 -7.98 1.66
CA THR A 194 -20.91 -6.86 1.15
C THR A 194 -20.02 -5.65 1.02
N ILE A 195 -19.89 -5.09 -0.20
CA ILE A 195 -18.95 -4.01 -0.50
C ILE A 195 -19.63 -2.94 -1.34
N PRO A 196 -19.68 -1.69 -0.85
CA PRO A 196 -20.13 -0.55 -1.64
C PRO A 196 -18.97 0.04 -2.45
N ILE A 197 -19.31 0.57 -3.63
CA ILE A 197 -18.45 1.43 -4.43
C ILE A 197 -19.25 2.61 -4.95
N GLU A 198 -18.68 3.79 -4.87
CA GLU A 198 -19.31 5.04 -5.30
C GLU A 198 -18.53 5.67 -6.44
N TYR A 199 -19.26 6.07 -7.47
CA TYR A 199 -18.76 6.83 -8.62
C TYR A 199 -19.40 8.20 -8.63
N ARG A 200 -18.60 9.27 -8.56
CA ARG A 200 -19.09 10.66 -8.55
C ARG A 200 -18.30 11.52 -9.54
N LEU A 201 -18.99 12.31 -10.33
CA LEU A 201 -18.32 13.41 -11.05
C LEU A 201 -17.93 14.50 -10.07
N THR A 202 -16.71 14.95 -10.17
CA THR A 202 -16.16 16.11 -9.48
C THR A 202 -15.92 17.24 -10.48
N GLU A 203 -15.56 18.42 -10.02
CA GLU A 203 -15.21 19.53 -10.90
C GLU A 203 -14.10 19.15 -11.90
N ASN A 204 -13.15 18.31 -11.48
CA ASN A 204 -11.93 18.01 -12.22
C ASN A 204 -11.85 16.56 -12.75
N GLY A 205 -12.90 15.76 -12.61
CA GLY A 205 -12.83 14.38 -13.05
C GLY A 205 -13.84 13.44 -12.40
N LEU A 206 -13.45 12.18 -12.27
CA LEU A 206 -14.24 11.11 -11.66
C LEU A 206 -13.61 10.70 -10.32
N SER A 207 -14.40 10.72 -9.25
CA SER A 207 -14.03 10.14 -7.95
C SER A 207 -14.62 8.75 -7.81
N VAL A 208 -13.80 7.78 -7.44
CA VAL A 208 -14.18 6.38 -7.17
C VAL A 208 -13.81 6.08 -5.73
N SER A 209 -14.80 5.72 -4.90
CA SER A 209 -14.60 5.50 -3.47
C SER A 209 -15.17 4.17 -2.98
N VAL A 210 -14.43 3.51 -2.09
CA VAL A 210 -14.86 2.32 -1.34
C VAL A 210 -14.78 2.63 0.15
N PRO A 211 -15.91 2.90 0.84
CA PRO A 211 -15.93 3.14 2.28
C PRO A 211 -15.78 1.82 3.04
N THR A 212 -14.63 1.58 3.64
CA THR A 212 -14.33 0.30 4.32
C THR A 212 -15.20 0.05 5.55
N LYS A 213 -15.67 1.10 6.23
CA LYS A 213 -16.60 1.01 7.36
C LYS A 213 -17.91 0.30 7.04
N GLU A 214 -18.32 0.33 5.79
CA GLU A 214 -19.58 -0.23 5.33
C GLU A 214 -19.38 -1.64 4.73
N ILE A 215 -18.17 -2.19 4.79
CA ILE A 215 -17.88 -3.55 4.35
C ILE A 215 -18.35 -4.53 5.43
N GLU A 216 -19.11 -5.53 5.01
CA GLU A 216 -19.52 -6.64 5.87
C GLU A 216 -18.80 -7.91 5.45
N GLU A 217 -18.27 -8.65 6.42
CA GLU A 217 -17.58 -9.92 6.24
C GLU A 217 -18.33 -11.02 6.98
N LYS A 218 -18.62 -12.14 6.31
CA LYS A 218 -19.37 -13.28 6.88
C LYS A 218 -18.69 -14.61 6.56
N GLY A 219 -19.04 -15.65 7.31
CA GLY A 219 -18.54 -17.01 7.08
C GLY A 219 -17.10 -17.24 7.56
N GLY A 220 -16.62 -16.41 8.49
CA GLY A 220 -15.26 -16.53 9.06
C GLY A 220 -14.15 -16.20 8.08
N ALA A 221 -14.48 -15.59 6.94
CA ALA A 221 -13.52 -15.10 5.96
C ALA A 221 -13.29 -13.59 6.15
N VAL A 222 -12.06 -13.15 5.89
CA VAL A 222 -11.65 -11.76 6.09
C VAL A 222 -10.88 -11.24 4.88
N ILE A 223 -11.19 -10.00 4.46
CA ILE A 223 -10.56 -9.34 3.31
C ILE A 223 -9.20 -8.81 3.73
N SER A 224 -8.20 -9.04 2.89
CA SER A 224 -6.86 -8.46 3.02
C SER A 224 -6.62 -7.34 2.01
N ARG A 225 -7.00 -7.53 0.75
CA ARG A 225 -6.75 -6.58 -0.33
C ARG A 225 -7.96 -6.37 -1.21
N ILE A 226 -8.09 -5.16 -1.76
CA ILE A 226 -9.15 -4.76 -2.68
C ILE A 226 -8.50 -4.11 -3.90
N ARG A 227 -8.72 -4.70 -5.09
CA ARG A 227 -8.39 -4.08 -6.38
C ARG A 227 -9.60 -3.28 -6.85
N VAL A 228 -9.36 -2.03 -7.22
CA VAL A 228 -10.41 -1.11 -7.66
C VAL A 228 -10.20 -0.77 -9.14
N LEU A 229 -11.20 -1.01 -9.96
CA LEU A 229 -11.20 -0.74 -11.39
C LEU A 229 -9.92 -1.23 -12.11
N PRO A 230 -9.58 -2.52 -12.06
CA PRO A 230 -8.29 -3.01 -12.58
C PRO A 230 -8.11 -2.77 -14.07
N PHE A 231 -9.18 -2.61 -14.83
CA PHE A 231 -9.13 -2.41 -16.28
C PHE A 231 -9.65 -1.04 -16.74
N PHE A 232 -9.72 -0.05 -15.83
CA PHE A 232 -10.14 1.29 -16.19
C PHE A 232 -9.22 1.91 -17.25
N GLY A 233 -9.78 2.28 -18.40
CA GLY A 233 -9.03 2.81 -19.52
C GLY A 233 -8.03 1.85 -20.14
N ALA A 234 -8.16 0.54 -19.92
CA ALA A 234 -7.26 -0.47 -20.45
C ALA A 234 -7.12 -0.36 -21.99
N ALA A 235 -5.88 -0.52 -22.45
CA ALA A 235 -5.50 -0.32 -23.84
C ALA A 235 -5.21 -1.65 -24.55
N GLY A 236 -5.78 -1.86 -25.73
CA GLY A 236 -5.62 -3.08 -26.50
C GLY A 236 -4.28 -3.20 -27.24
N THR A 237 -4.16 -4.23 -28.09
CA THR A 237 -2.94 -4.56 -28.84
C THR A 237 -2.55 -3.55 -29.90
N ASP A 238 -3.52 -2.76 -30.40
CA ASP A 238 -3.30 -1.72 -31.40
C ASP A 238 -3.01 -0.35 -30.79
N ALA A 239 -3.00 -0.25 -29.46
CA ALA A 239 -2.77 0.99 -28.73
C ALA A 239 -1.29 1.41 -28.80
N ASP A 240 -1.07 2.71 -28.92
CA ASP A 240 0.25 3.34 -28.90
C ASP A 240 0.33 4.35 -27.75
N GLY A 241 1.30 4.19 -26.90
CA GLY A 241 1.50 5.02 -25.74
C GLY A 241 2.22 4.28 -24.61
N TYR A 242 1.87 4.63 -23.39
CA TYR A 242 2.53 4.07 -22.20
C TYR A 242 1.63 4.14 -20.97
N MET A 243 1.96 3.31 -19.99
CA MET A 243 1.47 3.47 -18.63
C MET A 243 2.48 4.29 -17.84
N PHE A 244 1.99 5.22 -17.03
CA PHE A 244 2.76 5.96 -16.05
C PHE A 244 2.61 5.27 -14.68
N VAL A 245 3.73 4.93 -14.05
CA VAL A 245 3.80 4.32 -12.72
C VAL A 245 4.68 5.17 -11.80
N PRO A 246 4.41 5.20 -10.48
CA PRO A 246 5.10 6.11 -9.55
C PRO A 246 6.45 5.58 -9.05
N ASP A 247 7.20 4.81 -9.84
CA ASP A 247 8.52 4.29 -9.48
C ASP A 247 9.50 5.44 -9.25
N GLY A 248 10.02 5.56 -8.02
CA GLY A 248 10.69 6.78 -7.60
C GLY A 248 9.74 7.98 -7.67
N SER A 249 10.02 8.94 -8.56
CA SER A 249 9.16 10.08 -8.89
C SER A 249 8.40 9.92 -10.20
N GLY A 250 8.48 8.76 -10.85
CA GLY A 250 7.75 8.37 -12.03
C GLY A 250 8.58 7.62 -13.08
N ALA A 251 7.97 6.59 -13.66
CA ALA A 251 8.53 5.82 -14.76
C ALA A 251 7.45 5.51 -15.81
N LEU A 252 7.88 5.16 -17.02
CA LEU A 252 7.00 4.84 -18.13
C LEU A 252 7.17 3.37 -18.54
N ILE A 253 6.05 2.68 -18.76
CA ILE A 253 6.00 1.34 -19.32
C ILE A 253 5.31 1.42 -20.66
N ASN A 254 6.04 1.23 -21.76
CA ASN A 254 5.47 1.29 -23.10
C ASN A 254 4.42 0.19 -23.29
N LEU A 255 3.30 0.55 -23.91
CA LEU A 255 2.24 -0.40 -24.25
C LEU A 255 2.76 -1.44 -25.25
N ASN A 256 2.24 -2.66 -25.15
CA ASN A 256 2.52 -3.74 -26.10
C ASN A 256 4.02 -4.04 -26.30
N ASN A 257 4.84 -3.83 -25.24
CA ASN A 257 6.30 -3.98 -25.32
C ASN A 257 6.79 -5.44 -25.37
N GLY A 258 5.89 -6.43 -25.25
CA GLY A 258 6.21 -7.84 -25.31
C GLY A 258 6.94 -8.42 -24.08
N CYS A 259 7.10 -7.64 -23.02
CA CYS A 259 7.75 -8.08 -21.78
C CYS A 259 7.01 -9.26 -21.15
N LYS A 260 7.74 -10.31 -20.77
CA LYS A 260 7.21 -11.49 -20.10
C LYS A 260 7.58 -11.57 -18.61
N ASN A 261 8.31 -10.59 -18.09
CA ASN A 261 8.67 -10.50 -16.68
C ASN A 261 7.42 -10.34 -15.81
N ALA A 262 7.61 -10.41 -14.49
CA ALA A 262 6.55 -10.13 -13.52
C ALA A 262 5.93 -8.74 -13.78
N ALA A 263 4.64 -8.60 -13.45
CA ALA A 263 3.96 -7.32 -13.49
C ALA A 263 4.62 -6.31 -12.55
N TYR A 264 4.53 -5.03 -12.89
CA TYR A 264 4.91 -3.97 -11.96
C TYR A 264 3.99 -3.97 -10.75
N SER A 265 4.57 -3.84 -9.57
CA SER A 265 3.82 -3.74 -8.31
C SER A 265 4.67 -2.99 -7.28
N GLN A 266 4.24 -1.82 -6.85
CA GLN A 266 4.95 -1.01 -5.85
C GLN A 266 3.98 -0.42 -4.82
N ASN A 267 4.39 -0.52 -3.56
CA ASN A 267 3.68 0.14 -2.47
C ASN A 267 3.91 1.65 -2.54
N ILE A 268 2.85 2.42 -2.42
CA ILE A 268 2.97 3.86 -2.24
C ILE A 268 3.68 4.13 -0.91
N TYR A 269 4.67 5.01 -0.93
CA TYR A 269 5.57 5.34 0.20
C TYR A 269 6.46 4.19 0.67
N GLY A 270 6.77 3.25 -0.22
CA GLY A 270 7.66 2.12 0.04
C GLY A 270 7.04 1.00 0.87
N ILE A 271 7.83 -0.02 1.15
CA ILE A 271 7.41 -1.17 1.95
C ILE A 271 7.43 -0.79 3.43
N ASP A 272 6.39 -1.21 4.15
CA ASP A 272 6.35 -1.05 5.61
C ASP A 272 7.42 -1.91 6.29
N PRO A 273 8.37 -1.33 7.04
CA PRO A 273 9.40 -2.09 7.75
C PRO A 273 8.87 -3.08 8.79
N VAL A 274 7.61 -2.92 9.20
CA VAL A 274 6.93 -3.81 10.16
C VAL A 274 6.29 -5.02 9.48
N VAL A 275 6.43 -5.16 8.17
CA VAL A 275 6.06 -6.41 7.47
C VAL A 275 7.22 -7.38 7.59
N GLN A 276 7.06 -8.41 8.41
CA GLN A 276 8.07 -9.43 8.57
C GLN A 276 8.15 -10.29 7.31
N SER A 277 9.23 -10.15 6.57
CA SER A 277 9.55 -10.97 5.40
C SER A 277 10.83 -11.77 5.68
N TYR A 278 10.75 -13.08 5.54
CA TYR A 278 11.93 -13.96 5.58
C TYR A 278 12.67 -13.99 4.24
N VAL A 279 12.09 -13.38 3.22
CA VAL A 279 12.73 -13.24 1.92
C VAL A 279 13.61 -11.99 1.96
N VAL A 280 14.89 -12.16 1.64
CA VAL A 280 15.80 -11.03 1.48
C VAL A 280 15.31 -10.18 0.31
N THR A 281 14.71 -9.04 0.64
CA THR A 281 14.21 -8.10 -0.37
C THR A 281 15.37 -7.30 -0.92
N GLU A 282 15.48 -7.22 -2.24
CA GLU A 282 16.40 -6.27 -2.88
C GLU A 282 15.84 -4.86 -2.68
N TYR A 283 16.74 -3.90 -2.45
CA TYR A 283 16.36 -2.50 -2.40
C TYR A 283 15.93 -2.05 -3.80
N THR A 284 14.76 -1.46 -3.88
CA THR A 284 14.20 -0.85 -5.11
C THR A 284 13.83 0.59 -4.82
N GLU A 285 13.67 1.40 -5.88
CA GLU A 285 13.14 2.75 -5.71
C GLU A 285 11.71 2.70 -5.13
N ASP A 286 11.47 3.54 -4.14
CA ASP A 286 10.15 3.66 -3.54
C ASP A 286 9.24 4.56 -4.35
N ALA A 287 7.95 4.25 -4.41
CA ALA A 287 6.95 5.13 -4.98
C ALA A 287 6.70 6.32 -4.05
N ARG A 288 7.09 7.52 -4.47
CA ARG A 288 7.02 8.75 -3.65
C ARG A 288 5.71 9.49 -3.76
N ILE A 289 5.01 9.35 -4.87
CA ILE A 289 3.76 10.06 -5.19
C ILE A 289 2.61 9.07 -5.42
N PRO A 290 1.39 9.35 -4.91
CA PRO A 290 0.25 8.44 -5.00
C PRO A 290 -0.51 8.65 -6.32
N VAL A 291 0.17 8.54 -7.45
CA VAL A 291 -0.41 8.73 -8.78
C VAL A 291 0.02 7.65 -9.76
N PHE A 292 -0.80 7.42 -10.76
CA PHE A 292 -0.55 6.53 -11.90
C PHE A 292 -1.34 7.03 -13.10
N GLY A 293 -1.10 6.49 -14.27
CA GLY A 293 -1.87 6.91 -15.43
C GLY A 293 -1.59 6.08 -16.68
N MET A 294 -2.25 6.45 -17.76
CA MET A 294 -2.05 5.84 -19.08
C MET A 294 -2.25 6.87 -20.16
N LYS A 295 -1.37 6.83 -21.14
CA LYS A 295 -1.52 7.49 -22.45
C LYS A 295 -1.86 6.44 -23.49
N ASN A 296 -2.88 6.72 -24.30
CA ASN A 296 -3.24 5.94 -25.48
C ASN A 296 -3.58 6.90 -26.64
N GLY A 297 -2.68 7.03 -27.59
CA GLY A 297 -2.82 8.00 -28.68
C GLY A 297 -2.92 9.45 -28.16
N ASP A 298 -3.98 10.16 -28.54
CA ASP A 298 -4.25 11.54 -28.15
C ASP A 298 -5.11 11.66 -26.86
N SER A 299 -5.25 10.58 -26.14
CA SER A 299 -6.01 10.50 -24.89
C SER A 299 -5.14 9.99 -23.76
N ALA A 300 -5.34 10.54 -22.56
CA ALA A 300 -4.69 10.05 -21.37
C ALA A 300 -5.58 10.23 -20.14
N PHE A 301 -5.32 9.46 -19.09
CA PHE A 301 -5.86 9.71 -17.76
C PHE A 301 -4.76 9.73 -16.71
N LEU A 302 -4.98 10.51 -15.66
CA LEU A 302 -4.21 10.51 -14.44
C LEU A 302 -5.11 9.99 -13.31
N GLY A 303 -4.73 8.91 -12.65
CA GLY A 303 -5.33 8.44 -11.41
C GLY A 303 -4.53 8.97 -10.20
N ARG A 304 -5.20 9.65 -9.28
CA ARG A 304 -4.61 10.13 -8.02
C ARG A 304 -5.32 9.46 -6.86
N ILE A 305 -4.56 8.79 -6.02
CA ILE A 305 -5.07 8.15 -4.80
C ILE A 305 -5.14 9.21 -3.71
N THR A 306 -6.36 9.62 -3.32
CA THR A 306 -6.62 10.70 -2.36
C THR A 306 -7.12 10.19 -1.02
N GLY A 307 -7.54 8.95 -0.92
CA GLY A 307 -7.91 8.28 0.32
C GLY A 307 -7.31 6.90 0.40
N GLY A 308 -6.70 6.53 1.53
CA GLY A 308 -5.99 5.26 1.70
C GLY A 308 -4.67 5.16 0.92
N ASP A 309 -4.05 6.28 0.58
CA ASP A 309 -2.81 6.32 -0.19
C ASP A 309 -1.66 5.55 0.46
N ALA A 310 -1.54 5.59 1.79
CA ALA A 310 -0.53 4.82 2.51
C ALA A 310 -0.81 3.30 2.57
N LEU A 311 -2.00 2.87 2.19
CA LEU A 311 -2.41 1.47 2.07
C LEU A 311 -2.34 0.97 0.62
N ALA A 312 -2.05 1.85 -0.33
CA ALA A 312 -2.16 1.57 -1.75
C ALA A 312 -0.91 0.91 -2.34
N ILE A 313 -1.17 0.07 -3.32
CA ILE A 313 -0.19 -0.57 -4.19
C ILE A 313 -0.59 -0.23 -5.61
N VAL A 314 0.32 0.30 -6.42
CA VAL A 314 0.08 0.49 -7.85
C VAL A 314 0.60 -0.71 -8.62
N ASN A 315 -0.27 -1.29 -9.43
CA ASN A 315 0.03 -2.44 -10.26
C ASN A 315 -0.13 -2.07 -11.74
N ALA A 316 0.74 -2.60 -12.58
CA ALA A 316 0.63 -2.45 -14.03
C ALA A 316 1.12 -3.70 -14.75
N ASP A 317 0.45 -4.07 -15.83
CA ASP A 317 0.87 -5.18 -16.68
C ASP A 317 0.62 -4.88 -18.16
N VAL A 318 1.39 -5.53 -19.01
CA VAL A 318 1.33 -5.38 -20.46
C VAL A 318 0.55 -6.50 -21.12
N SER A 319 0.03 -6.24 -22.29
CA SER A 319 -0.70 -7.21 -23.10
C SER A 319 0.10 -8.48 -23.42
N GLY A 320 -0.60 -9.57 -23.69
CA GLY A 320 -0.02 -10.81 -24.17
C GLY A 320 0.47 -11.77 -23.08
N LYS A 321 0.08 -11.54 -21.83
CA LYS A 321 0.34 -12.45 -20.68
C LYS A 321 -0.94 -13.12 -20.20
N LEU A 322 -1.77 -12.42 -19.47
CA LEU A 322 -3.04 -12.94 -18.94
C LEU A 322 -4.22 -12.63 -19.86
N ASN A 323 -4.11 -11.56 -20.63
CA ASN A 323 -5.10 -11.06 -21.57
C ASN A 323 -4.42 -10.22 -22.65
N SER A 324 -5.20 -9.64 -23.57
CA SER A 324 -4.72 -8.80 -24.67
C SER A 324 -4.67 -7.31 -24.33
N TYR A 325 -4.69 -6.94 -23.05
CA TYR A 325 -4.75 -5.54 -22.62
C TYR A 325 -3.53 -5.14 -21.81
N ASN A 326 -3.22 -3.83 -21.91
CA ASN A 326 -2.30 -3.12 -21.02
C ASN A 326 -3.16 -2.37 -19.99
N TYR A 327 -2.83 -2.48 -18.73
CA TYR A 327 -3.64 -1.90 -17.66
C TYR A 327 -2.81 -1.52 -16.44
N VAL A 328 -3.24 -0.46 -15.76
CA VAL A 328 -2.64 0.07 -14.53
C VAL A 328 -3.74 0.39 -13.54
N TYR A 329 -3.60 -0.02 -12.29
CA TYR A 329 -4.66 0.09 -11.30
C TYR A 329 -4.13 0.12 -9.87
N PRO A 330 -4.93 0.69 -8.92
CA PRO A 330 -4.64 0.65 -7.50
C PRO A 330 -5.20 -0.62 -6.85
N GLU A 331 -4.43 -1.17 -5.93
CA GLU A 331 -4.85 -2.18 -4.98
C GLU A 331 -4.63 -1.63 -3.56
N PHE A 332 -5.57 -1.87 -2.65
CA PHE A 332 -5.47 -1.39 -1.28
C PHE A 332 -5.32 -2.56 -0.31
N CYS A 333 -4.29 -2.51 0.53
CA CYS A 333 -4.12 -3.42 1.66
C CYS A 333 -4.95 -2.91 2.83
N VAL A 334 -6.13 -3.50 3.03
CA VAL A 334 -7.07 -3.07 4.07
C VAL A 334 -6.96 -3.88 5.37
N ARG A 335 -6.18 -4.94 5.35
CA ARG A 335 -5.79 -5.76 6.50
C ARG A 335 -4.47 -6.41 6.22
N GLU A 336 -3.48 -6.16 7.05
CA GLU A 336 -2.14 -6.71 6.90
C GLU A 336 -2.07 -8.15 7.41
N ILE A 337 -1.12 -8.91 6.87
CA ILE A 337 -0.90 -10.31 7.19
C ILE A 337 0.55 -10.47 7.58
N GLU A 338 0.80 -11.16 8.68
CA GLU A 338 2.14 -11.59 9.08
C GLU A 338 2.27 -13.10 8.89
N LEU A 339 3.32 -13.54 8.21
CA LEU A 339 3.66 -14.94 8.10
C LEU A 339 4.55 -15.33 9.29
N LEU A 340 3.99 -16.08 10.24
CA LEU A 340 4.76 -16.63 11.33
C LEU A 340 5.40 -17.94 10.92
N ASN A 341 6.73 -18.00 10.98
CA ASN A 341 7.47 -19.22 10.75
C ASN A 341 7.39 -20.10 12.00
N MET A 342 6.71 -21.24 11.90
CA MET A 342 6.57 -22.22 12.95
C MET A 342 7.55 -23.37 12.68
N PHE A 343 8.58 -23.50 13.51
CA PHE A 343 9.43 -24.68 13.51
C PHE A 343 8.67 -25.86 14.09
N GLY A 344 8.23 -26.77 13.26
CA GLY A 344 7.64 -28.03 13.72
C GLY A 344 8.72 -28.98 14.30
N VAL A 345 8.31 -29.88 15.21
CA VAL A 345 9.17 -30.91 15.83
C VAL A 345 9.81 -31.84 14.77
N SER A 346 9.26 -31.86 13.57
CA SER A 346 9.74 -32.64 12.43
C SER A 346 10.78 -31.92 11.54
N GLY A 347 11.17 -30.68 11.87
CA GLY A 347 12.11 -29.89 11.09
C GLY A 347 11.51 -29.29 9.79
N ASN A 348 10.22 -29.47 9.54
CA ASN A 348 9.54 -28.83 8.42
C ASN A 348 9.12 -27.41 8.83
N GLN A 349 9.58 -26.42 8.05
CA GLN A 349 9.13 -25.05 8.15
C GLN A 349 7.70 -24.93 7.62
N ALA A 350 6.81 -24.36 8.41
CA ALA A 350 5.46 -24.00 7.97
C ALA A 350 5.22 -22.52 8.30
N ASP A 351 4.95 -21.74 7.28
CA ASP A 351 4.54 -20.36 7.43
C ASP A 351 3.03 -20.31 7.69
N VAL A 352 2.65 -19.80 8.85
CA VAL A 352 1.24 -19.68 9.25
C VAL A 352 0.83 -18.21 9.15
N PRO A 353 -0.14 -17.87 8.28
CA PRO A 353 -0.65 -16.50 8.21
C PRO A 353 -1.38 -16.12 9.50
N VAL A 354 -0.98 -15.02 10.08
CA VAL A 354 -1.68 -14.34 11.17
C VAL A 354 -2.28 -13.07 10.61
N LEU A 355 -3.57 -12.89 10.85
CA LEU A 355 -4.36 -11.80 10.29
C LEU A 355 -4.73 -10.83 11.41
N GLU A 356 -4.72 -9.55 11.09
CA GLU A 356 -5.29 -8.53 11.96
C GLU A 356 -6.81 -8.72 12.07
N ASN A 357 -7.39 -8.38 13.22
CA ASN A 357 -8.81 -8.65 13.49
C ASN A 357 -9.73 -7.78 12.64
N ASP A 358 -9.40 -6.49 12.55
CA ASP A 358 -10.28 -5.50 11.95
C ASP A 358 -9.74 -5.01 10.61
N ILE A 359 -10.63 -4.67 9.70
CA ILE A 359 -10.32 -3.93 8.48
C ILE A 359 -10.00 -2.48 8.86
N TYR A 360 -9.03 -1.87 8.19
CA TYR A 360 -8.67 -0.48 8.44
C TYR A 360 -9.84 0.45 8.05
N ASP A 361 -10.18 1.35 8.96
CA ASP A 361 -11.26 2.31 8.77
C ASP A 361 -10.79 3.47 7.89
N GLU A 362 -11.04 3.35 6.60
CA GLU A 362 -10.62 4.32 5.61
C GLU A 362 -11.65 4.46 4.48
N ASN A 363 -11.69 5.62 3.86
CA ASN A 363 -12.42 5.82 2.63
C ASN A 363 -11.43 5.74 1.45
N LEU A 364 -11.31 4.54 0.86
CA LEU A 364 -10.39 4.30 -0.24
C LEU A 364 -10.85 5.08 -1.47
N THR A 365 -10.09 6.08 -1.91
CA THR A 365 -10.53 6.99 -2.96
C THR A 365 -9.46 7.19 -4.02
N VAL A 366 -9.87 7.07 -5.28
CA VAL A 366 -9.07 7.41 -6.45
C VAL A 366 -9.81 8.45 -7.29
N CYS A 367 -9.13 9.54 -7.62
CA CYS A 367 -9.65 10.58 -8.49
C CYS A 367 -8.99 10.50 -9.86
N TYR A 368 -9.79 10.28 -10.90
CA TYR A 368 -9.32 10.23 -12.29
C TYR A 368 -9.54 11.58 -12.97
N SER A 369 -8.48 12.12 -13.56
CA SER A 369 -8.50 13.29 -14.43
C SER A 369 -8.23 12.88 -15.87
N PHE A 370 -8.90 13.50 -16.82
CA PHE A 370 -8.82 13.15 -18.23
C PHE A 370 -8.07 14.24 -19.00
N LEU A 371 -7.20 13.83 -19.90
CA LEU A 371 -6.32 14.68 -20.68
C LEU A 371 -6.45 14.32 -22.17
N SER A 372 -6.44 15.32 -23.03
CA SER A 372 -6.60 15.12 -24.48
C SER A 372 -5.68 16.03 -25.29
N GLY A 373 -5.40 15.66 -26.54
CA GLY A 373 -4.56 16.41 -27.43
C GLY A 373 -3.12 16.58 -26.94
N ASP A 374 -2.59 17.79 -27.00
CA ASP A 374 -1.19 18.09 -26.62
C ASP A 374 -0.89 17.90 -25.10
N GLU A 375 -1.91 17.88 -24.27
CA GLU A 375 -1.76 17.62 -22.83
C GLU A 375 -1.86 16.12 -22.47
N ALA A 376 -2.15 15.25 -23.46
CA ALA A 376 -2.30 13.81 -23.23
C ALA A 376 -0.94 13.09 -23.19
N ASP A 377 -0.05 13.52 -22.30
CA ASP A 377 1.26 12.92 -22.07
C ASP A 377 1.66 12.98 -20.58
N TYR A 378 2.82 12.43 -20.23
CA TYR A 378 3.31 12.46 -18.84
C TYR A 378 3.56 13.89 -18.32
N SER A 379 3.94 14.82 -19.20
CA SER A 379 4.10 16.24 -18.83
C SER A 379 2.76 16.87 -18.48
N GLY A 380 1.71 16.58 -19.26
CA GLY A 380 0.34 17.00 -18.97
C GLY A 380 -0.18 16.38 -17.67
N MET A 381 0.10 15.09 -17.43
CA MET A 381 -0.22 14.44 -16.15
C MET A 381 0.47 15.14 -14.97
N ALA A 382 1.76 15.47 -15.09
CA ALA A 382 2.52 16.18 -14.07
C ALA A 382 1.97 17.58 -13.79
N LYS A 383 1.63 18.34 -14.85
CA LYS A 383 1.00 19.66 -14.73
C LYS A 383 -0.37 19.58 -14.06
N CYS A 384 -1.16 18.56 -14.42
CA CYS A 384 -2.47 18.30 -13.81
C CYS A 384 -2.33 18.04 -12.30
N TYR A 385 -1.43 17.15 -11.91
CA TYR A 385 -1.16 16.83 -10.50
C TYR A 385 -0.66 18.06 -9.73
N ARG A 386 0.32 18.78 -10.29
CA ARG A 386 0.81 20.03 -9.70
C ARG A 386 -0.29 21.07 -9.50
N SER A 387 -1.15 21.25 -10.49
CA SER A 387 -2.26 22.20 -10.42
C SER A 387 -3.26 21.86 -9.31
N GLN A 388 -3.53 20.56 -9.13
CA GLN A 388 -4.37 20.09 -8.01
C GLN A 388 -3.73 20.41 -6.66
N LEU A 389 -2.43 20.15 -6.49
CA LEU A 389 -1.69 20.41 -5.25
C LEU A 389 -1.62 21.93 -4.95
N ILE A 390 -1.49 22.77 -5.97
CA ILE A 390 -1.53 24.24 -5.82
C ILE A 390 -2.94 24.69 -5.38
N LYS A 391 -3.99 24.17 -6.02
CA LYS A 391 -5.39 24.49 -5.67
C LYS A 391 -5.74 24.08 -4.23
N GLU A 392 -5.19 22.98 -3.76
CA GLU A 392 -5.35 22.48 -2.40
C GLU A 392 -4.46 23.24 -1.37
N GLY A 393 -3.57 24.12 -1.82
CA GLY A 393 -2.65 24.87 -0.98
C GLY A 393 -1.48 24.03 -0.44
N VAL A 394 -1.27 22.84 -0.99
CA VAL A 394 -0.13 21.97 -0.66
C VAL A 394 1.16 22.54 -1.23
N LEU A 395 1.17 22.85 -2.53
CA LEU A 395 2.28 23.54 -3.18
C LEU A 395 2.02 25.06 -3.21
N LYS A 396 3.06 25.81 -2.91
CA LYS A 396 3.07 27.27 -2.99
C LYS A 396 4.14 27.71 -3.97
N GLU A 397 3.92 28.84 -4.63
CA GLU A 397 4.94 29.46 -5.44
C GLU A 397 6.14 29.83 -4.56
N THR A 398 7.33 29.45 -5.01
CA THR A 398 8.56 29.81 -4.32
C THR A 398 9.00 31.21 -4.70
N ASN A 399 9.42 32.01 -3.71
CA ASN A 399 10.07 33.30 -3.93
C ASN A 399 11.56 33.16 -4.22
N ASP A 400 12.04 31.93 -4.34
CA ASP A 400 13.45 31.64 -4.59
C ASP A 400 13.78 31.92 -6.06
N THR A 401 14.36 33.08 -6.29
CA THR A 401 14.74 33.58 -7.63
C THR A 401 16.25 33.64 -7.75
N GLY A 402 16.77 33.63 -8.99
CA GLY A 402 18.18 33.71 -9.28
C GLY A 402 18.81 32.36 -9.61
N ASP A 403 20.03 32.15 -9.15
CA ASP A 403 20.80 30.95 -9.48
C ASP A 403 20.22 29.69 -8.81
N ILE A 404 20.41 28.55 -9.48
CA ILE A 404 20.07 27.23 -8.93
C ILE A 404 20.96 26.98 -7.71
N PRO A 405 20.42 26.57 -6.55
CA PRO A 405 21.24 26.26 -5.38
C PRO A 405 22.10 25.02 -5.61
N LEU A 406 23.31 25.07 -5.12
CA LEU A 406 24.15 23.87 -4.94
C LEU A 406 23.76 23.21 -3.62
N TYR A 407 23.35 21.95 -3.65
CA TYR A 407 23.14 21.14 -2.46
C TYR A 407 24.43 20.43 -2.08
N LEU A 408 24.84 20.56 -0.85
CA LEU A 408 26.10 20.03 -0.35
C LEU A 408 25.90 19.26 0.95
N ASP A 409 26.13 17.96 0.92
CA ASP A 409 26.14 17.12 2.12
C ASP A 409 27.52 17.13 2.75
N VAL A 410 27.58 17.40 4.04
CA VAL A 410 28.82 17.47 4.82
C VAL A 410 28.75 16.52 6.01
N LEU A 411 29.70 15.60 6.08
CA LEU A 411 29.84 14.67 7.19
C LEU A 411 30.70 15.29 8.29
N GLY A 412 30.12 15.57 9.43
CA GLY A 412 30.78 16.10 10.62
C GLY A 412 31.39 15.02 11.51
N GLY A 413 30.69 14.67 12.57
CA GLY A 413 31.18 13.64 13.50
C GLY A 413 30.76 12.24 13.06
N VAL A 414 31.73 11.32 12.98
CA VAL A 414 31.48 9.91 12.67
C VAL A 414 31.98 9.01 13.79
N GLU A 415 31.26 7.92 14.05
CA GLU A 415 31.71 6.91 15.00
C GLU A 415 32.89 6.13 14.44
N THR A 416 33.92 5.96 15.25
CA THR A 416 35.13 5.23 14.89
C THR A 416 35.59 4.33 16.03
N LYS A 417 36.10 3.14 15.70
CA LYS A 417 36.77 2.27 16.68
C LYS A 417 38.11 2.86 17.09
N LYS A 418 38.25 3.11 18.37
CA LYS A 418 39.48 3.63 18.99
C LYS A 418 39.97 2.66 20.06
N HIS A 419 41.25 2.76 20.41
CA HIS A 419 41.86 1.92 21.42
C HIS A 419 42.53 2.78 22.48
N VAL A 420 42.30 2.42 23.74
CA VAL A 420 43.06 2.96 24.90
C VAL A 420 43.69 1.79 25.62
N MET A 421 45.00 1.78 25.71
CA MET A 421 45.76 0.66 26.31
C MET A 421 45.39 -0.72 25.75
N GLY A 422 45.07 -0.81 24.43
CA GLY A 422 44.67 -2.05 23.77
C GLY A 422 43.18 -2.42 23.94
N VAL A 423 42.43 -1.67 24.71
CA VAL A 423 40.98 -1.89 24.87
C VAL A 423 40.22 -1.09 23.82
N PRO A 424 39.43 -1.74 22.94
CA PRO A 424 38.65 -1.04 21.93
C PRO A 424 37.47 -0.29 22.57
N TYR A 425 37.17 0.89 22.07
CA TYR A 425 35.95 1.64 22.39
C TYR A 425 35.47 2.40 21.15
N THR A 426 34.19 2.67 21.11
CA THR A 426 33.60 3.52 20.08
C THR A 426 33.75 4.98 20.49
N GLY A 427 34.45 5.75 19.69
CA GLY A 427 34.63 7.19 19.86
C GLY A 427 34.18 7.93 18.62
N ILE A 428 34.15 9.26 18.70
CA ILE A 428 33.78 10.10 17.57
C ILE A 428 35.05 10.73 16.99
N SER A 429 35.17 10.73 15.67
CA SER A 429 36.14 11.46 14.89
C SER A 429 35.45 12.55 14.08
N ALA A 430 36.06 13.71 13.94
CA ALA A 430 35.62 14.71 12.98
C ALA A 430 36.07 14.31 11.57
N MET A 431 35.17 14.33 10.62
CA MET A 431 35.51 14.25 9.18
C MET A 431 35.67 15.65 8.63
N THR A 432 34.68 16.51 8.82
CA THR A 432 34.72 17.92 8.45
C THR A 432 34.25 18.74 9.65
N THR A 433 35.10 19.58 10.19
CA THR A 433 34.74 20.55 11.24
C THR A 433 33.99 21.74 10.64
N TYR A 434 33.35 22.57 11.47
CA TYR A 434 32.69 23.79 11.00
C TYR A 434 33.68 24.74 10.32
N GLU A 435 34.92 24.88 10.87
CA GLU A 435 36.01 25.68 10.28
C GLU A 435 36.44 25.13 8.91
N GLU A 436 36.52 23.81 8.76
CA GLU A 436 36.86 23.19 7.47
C GLU A 436 35.70 23.34 6.46
N ALA A 437 34.43 23.28 6.91
CA ALA A 437 33.30 23.58 6.06
C ALA A 437 33.31 25.02 5.54
N GLU A 438 33.68 26.00 6.36
CA GLU A 438 33.86 27.39 5.91
C GLU A 438 34.97 27.51 4.84
N LYS A 439 36.08 26.78 4.98
CA LYS A 439 37.13 26.75 3.94
C LYS A 439 36.65 26.15 2.62
N ILE A 440 35.80 25.13 2.70
CA ILE A 440 35.16 24.55 1.52
C ILE A 440 34.26 25.59 0.85
N LEU A 441 33.48 26.35 1.64
CA LEU A 441 32.64 27.45 1.11
C LEU A 441 33.48 28.55 0.45
N GLU A 442 34.63 28.94 1.04
CA GLU A 442 35.53 29.93 0.46
C GLU A 442 36.01 29.53 -0.95
N GLU A 443 36.32 28.25 -1.17
CA GLU A 443 36.70 27.73 -2.48
C GLU A 443 35.55 27.86 -3.49
N PHE A 444 34.29 27.48 -3.11
CA PHE A 444 33.14 27.66 -3.95
C PHE A 444 32.84 29.13 -4.25
N TYR A 445 32.95 29.99 -3.25
CA TYR A 445 32.73 31.43 -3.43
C TYR A 445 33.78 32.07 -4.36
N GLY A 446 35.00 31.55 -4.35
CA GLY A 446 36.04 31.92 -5.29
C GLY A 446 35.73 31.60 -6.75
N GLU A 447 34.84 30.65 -7.00
CA GLU A 447 34.33 30.24 -8.31
C GLU A 447 32.93 30.82 -8.61
N ASP A 448 32.50 31.85 -7.90
CA ASP A 448 31.19 32.50 -8.00
C ASP A 448 29.98 31.57 -7.71
N ILE A 449 30.21 30.43 -7.02
CA ILE A 449 29.14 29.52 -6.56
C ILE A 449 28.78 29.91 -5.13
N THR A 450 27.78 30.73 -4.97
CA THR A 450 27.46 31.36 -3.67
C THR A 450 26.19 30.79 -2.99
N LYS A 451 25.18 30.40 -3.79
CA LYS A 451 23.91 29.89 -3.27
C LYS A 451 24.04 28.40 -2.91
N ILE A 452 24.54 28.13 -1.71
CA ILE A 452 24.81 26.77 -1.23
C ILE A 452 23.82 26.41 -0.12
N ARG A 453 23.14 25.28 -0.26
CA ARG A 453 22.31 24.67 0.77
C ARG A 453 23.05 23.48 1.35
N MET A 454 23.57 23.67 2.56
CA MET A 454 24.43 22.69 3.23
C MET A 454 23.62 21.84 4.20
N ASN A 455 23.52 20.54 3.92
CA ASN A 455 23.04 19.54 4.86
C ASN A 455 24.23 19.05 5.70
N TYR A 456 24.26 19.42 6.99
CA TYR A 456 25.34 19.05 7.89
C TYR A 456 24.93 17.90 8.80
N GLU A 457 25.52 16.74 8.59
CA GLU A 457 25.29 15.53 9.36
C GLU A 457 26.26 15.40 10.53
N GLY A 458 25.86 14.66 11.56
CA GLY A 458 26.77 14.30 12.65
C GLY A 458 27.14 15.44 13.58
N TRP A 459 26.29 16.46 13.71
CA TRP A 459 26.54 17.64 14.55
C TRP A 459 26.16 17.44 16.02
N PHE A 460 25.33 16.44 16.36
CA PHE A 460 24.84 16.22 17.72
C PHE A 460 24.66 14.74 18.09
N ASN A 461 24.45 14.46 19.37
CA ASN A 461 24.07 13.17 19.99
C ASN A 461 24.87 11.93 19.53
N GLY A 462 26.12 12.06 19.14
CA GLY A 462 26.97 10.90 18.85
C GLY A 462 27.45 10.78 17.41
N GLY A 463 27.09 11.68 16.52
CA GLY A 463 27.57 11.68 15.15
C GLY A 463 26.48 11.41 14.11
N ILE A 464 26.87 10.90 12.93
CA ILE A 464 25.91 10.67 11.82
C ILE A 464 24.80 9.68 12.17
N TYR A 465 25.11 8.65 12.96
CA TYR A 465 24.12 7.73 13.53
C TYR A 465 23.77 8.15 14.96
N HIS A 466 23.30 9.39 15.10
CA HIS A 466 23.02 9.97 16.42
C HIS A 466 21.96 9.18 17.20
N ASP A 467 22.06 9.19 18.53
CA ASP A 467 21.07 8.65 19.45
C ASP A 467 19.77 9.47 19.39
N VAL A 468 18.70 8.98 20.01
CA VAL A 468 17.37 9.62 19.99
C VAL A 468 17.45 11.14 20.17
N ALA A 469 16.60 11.85 19.42
CA ALA A 469 16.60 13.32 19.38
C ALA A 469 15.83 13.95 20.57
N ASP A 470 15.95 13.39 21.78
CA ASP A 470 15.30 13.87 23.01
C ASP A 470 16.03 15.08 23.66
N LYS A 471 17.24 15.37 23.20
CA LYS A 471 18.06 16.51 23.57
C LYS A 471 19.05 16.82 22.46
N ILE A 472 19.66 17.99 22.50
CA ILE A 472 20.75 18.37 21.60
C ILE A 472 22.04 18.49 22.40
N LYS A 473 22.95 17.54 22.21
CA LYS A 473 24.31 17.55 22.75
C LYS A 473 25.28 17.59 21.59
N LEU A 474 25.87 18.75 21.35
CA LEU A 474 26.79 18.96 20.25
C LEU A 474 27.99 18.00 20.29
N VAL A 475 28.44 17.58 19.13
CA VAL A 475 29.69 16.85 18.93
C VAL A 475 30.86 17.85 18.99
N LYS A 476 31.48 17.98 20.15
CA LYS A 476 32.51 18.98 20.42
C LYS A 476 33.73 18.92 19.46
N LYS A 477 33.95 17.78 18.81
CA LYS A 477 35.09 17.61 17.90
C LYS A 477 34.92 18.31 16.56
N VAL A 478 33.67 18.61 16.17
CA VAL A 478 33.41 19.35 14.93
C VAL A 478 33.36 20.87 15.16
N GLY A 479 33.24 21.30 16.41
CA GLY A 479 33.24 22.71 16.80
C GLY A 479 32.29 23.02 17.95
N SER A 480 32.17 24.27 18.31
CA SER A 480 31.27 24.77 19.34
C SER A 480 29.91 25.18 18.73
N LYS A 481 28.94 25.52 19.62
CA LYS A 481 27.65 26.11 19.20
C LYS A 481 27.89 27.40 18.40
N LYS A 482 28.81 28.25 18.87
CA LYS A 482 29.14 29.52 18.22
C LYS A 482 29.73 29.33 16.81
N ASP A 483 30.54 28.30 16.62
CA ASP A 483 31.10 27.98 15.30
C ASP A 483 30.00 27.44 14.34
N PHE A 484 29.05 26.67 14.86
CA PHE A 484 27.94 26.17 14.08
C PHE A 484 26.98 27.30 13.63
N GLU A 485 26.69 28.23 14.51
CA GLU A 485 25.87 29.42 14.20
C GLU A 485 26.60 30.34 13.23
N HIS A 486 27.94 30.54 13.40
CA HIS A 486 28.75 31.33 12.47
C HIS A 486 28.78 30.73 11.06
N LEU A 487 28.88 29.42 10.94
CA LEU A 487 28.75 28.72 9.64
C LEU A 487 27.41 29.01 8.96
N SER A 488 26.31 29.09 9.74
CA SER A 488 24.99 29.51 9.23
C SER A 488 25.01 30.95 8.73
N ASP A 489 25.59 31.86 9.50
CA ASP A 489 25.70 33.27 9.12
C ASP A 489 26.50 33.43 7.80
N VAL A 490 27.61 32.72 7.64
CA VAL A 490 28.43 32.74 6.42
C VAL A 490 27.65 32.29 5.21
N LEU A 491 26.88 31.21 5.35
CA LEU A 491 26.01 30.72 4.27
C LEU A 491 24.91 31.73 3.93
N GLU A 492 24.23 32.27 4.93
CA GLU A 492 23.10 33.22 4.74
C GLU A 492 23.54 34.52 4.09
N GLU A 493 24.70 35.06 4.49
CA GLU A 493 25.30 36.28 3.90
C GLU A 493 25.59 36.13 2.40
N ASN A 494 25.82 34.89 1.93
CA ASN A 494 26.05 34.54 0.53
C ASN A 494 24.82 33.98 -0.20
N GLY A 495 23.64 34.10 0.42
CA GLY A 495 22.37 33.62 -0.18
C GLY A 495 22.11 32.11 -0.08
N GLY A 496 22.89 31.42 0.73
CA GLY A 496 22.73 30.00 1.05
C GLY A 496 21.98 29.75 2.35
N ALA A 497 22.06 28.51 2.85
CA ALA A 497 21.42 28.09 4.10
C ALA A 497 22.11 26.87 4.72
N LEU A 498 22.12 26.81 6.06
CA LEU A 498 22.61 25.65 6.82
C LEU A 498 21.45 24.85 7.39
N TYR A 499 21.45 23.55 7.15
CA TYR A 499 20.46 22.60 7.67
C TYR A 499 21.15 21.59 8.59
N GLY A 500 20.72 21.54 9.85
CA GLY A 500 21.15 20.50 10.78
C GLY A 500 20.38 19.20 10.53
N ASN A 501 21.06 18.14 10.13
CA ASN A 501 20.43 16.85 9.84
C ASN A 501 19.95 16.13 11.10
N VAL A 502 18.75 15.56 11.07
CA VAL A 502 18.15 14.83 12.18
C VAL A 502 17.31 13.63 11.71
N SER A 503 17.46 12.51 12.42
CA SER A 503 16.65 11.30 12.28
C SER A 503 15.71 11.18 13.48
N PHE A 504 14.42 10.91 13.24
CA PHE A 504 13.43 10.74 14.30
C PHE A 504 12.89 9.31 14.42
N GLN A 505 12.92 8.52 13.36
CA GLN A 505 12.32 7.19 13.33
C GLN A 505 13.32 6.07 13.57
N LYS A 506 14.55 6.20 13.05
CA LYS A 506 15.61 5.20 13.18
C LYS A 506 16.44 5.47 14.42
N VAL A 507 16.56 4.48 15.29
CA VAL A 507 17.37 4.55 16.51
C VAL A 507 18.48 3.52 16.43
N PRO A 508 19.77 3.90 16.58
CA PRO A 508 20.86 2.94 16.59
C PRO A 508 20.66 1.85 17.63
N TYR A 509 20.95 0.61 17.29
CA TYR A 509 20.91 -0.54 18.19
C TYR A 509 21.73 -0.32 19.48
N THR A 510 22.78 0.46 19.38
CA THR A 510 23.67 0.81 20.51
C THR A 510 23.10 1.88 21.45
N SER A 511 21.92 2.44 21.18
CA SER A 511 21.31 3.48 22.02
C SER A 511 21.12 2.99 23.46
N LYS A 512 21.52 3.84 24.42
CA LYS A 512 21.34 3.59 25.86
C LYS A 512 20.18 4.40 26.46
N ARG A 513 19.54 5.24 25.67
CA ARG A 513 18.44 6.14 26.10
C ARG A 513 17.09 5.72 25.57
N PHE A 514 17.08 4.82 24.61
CA PHE A 514 15.88 4.26 24.00
C PHE A 514 15.48 2.97 24.71
N ASN A 515 14.21 2.84 25.01
CA ASN A 515 13.65 1.61 25.53
C ASN A 515 12.95 0.85 24.41
N ASP A 516 13.68 -0.05 23.76
CA ASP A 516 13.21 -0.83 22.61
C ASP A 516 11.94 -1.64 22.92
N VAL A 517 11.84 -2.21 24.13
CA VAL A 517 10.68 -2.99 24.55
C VAL A 517 9.40 -2.16 24.62
N LEU A 518 9.51 -0.89 25.04
CA LEU A 518 8.36 0.01 25.21
C LEU A 518 8.09 0.88 23.98
N GLU A 519 9.13 1.39 23.35
CA GLU A 519 9.04 2.51 22.41
C GLU A 519 9.25 2.10 20.93
N ALA A 520 9.82 0.92 20.67
CA ALA A 520 9.97 0.44 19.29
C ALA A 520 8.64 -0.11 18.74
N SER A 521 8.44 0.06 17.44
CA SER A 521 7.38 -0.63 16.70
C SER A 521 7.49 -2.13 16.85
N LYS A 522 6.36 -2.81 16.80
CA LYS A 522 6.29 -4.27 16.97
C LYS A 522 5.67 -4.94 15.76
N TYR A 523 6.17 -6.12 15.47
CA TYR A 523 5.47 -7.07 14.61
C TYR A 523 4.18 -7.55 15.29
N TYR A 524 3.27 -8.10 14.52
CA TYR A 524 2.01 -8.66 15.06
C TYR A 524 2.27 -9.83 16.03
N SER A 525 3.39 -10.54 15.87
CA SER A 525 3.90 -11.54 16.80
C SER A 525 4.26 -10.98 18.18
N GLY A 526 4.45 -9.66 18.31
CA GLY A 526 4.85 -8.97 19.52
C GLY A 526 6.36 -8.74 19.66
N TYR A 527 7.17 -9.27 18.74
CA TYR A 527 8.61 -8.97 18.71
C TYR A 527 8.87 -7.54 18.28
N VAL A 528 9.93 -6.97 18.81
CA VAL A 528 10.42 -5.62 18.46
C VAL A 528 10.96 -5.63 17.02
N VAL A 529 10.66 -4.57 16.28
CA VAL A 529 11.17 -4.36 14.92
C VAL A 529 12.62 -3.89 15.01
N GLU A 530 13.51 -4.75 14.57
CA GLU A 530 14.95 -4.52 14.47
C GLU A 530 15.39 -4.80 13.04
N LEU A 531 16.07 -3.85 12.43
CA LEU A 531 16.44 -3.88 11.03
C LEU A 531 17.95 -3.75 10.87
N GLY A 532 18.53 -4.55 9.97
CA GLY A 532 19.93 -4.40 9.57
C GLY A 532 20.11 -3.30 8.52
N ALA A 533 21.33 -2.83 8.36
CA ALA A 533 21.68 -1.89 7.30
C ALA A 533 21.58 -2.53 5.91
N VAL A 534 21.36 -1.71 4.89
CA VAL A 534 21.43 -2.16 3.50
C VAL A 534 22.90 -2.28 3.10
N ASN A 535 23.29 -3.43 2.58
CA ASN A 535 24.62 -3.64 2.04
C ASN A 535 24.72 -2.96 0.65
N PRO A 536 25.58 -1.95 0.48
CA PRO A 536 25.63 -1.18 -0.75
C PRO A 536 26.13 -1.95 -1.96
N ALA A 537 26.84 -3.07 -1.75
CA ALA A 537 27.35 -3.89 -2.85
C ALA A 537 26.28 -4.86 -3.40
N THR A 538 25.36 -5.31 -2.57
CA THR A 538 24.33 -6.29 -2.94
C THR A 538 22.93 -5.69 -3.01
N MET A 539 22.75 -4.46 -2.54
CA MET A 539 21.45 -3.78 -2.37
C MET A 539 20.45 -4.61 -1.57
N ARG A 540 20.95 -5.41 -0.63
CA ARG A 540 20.13 -6.26 0.24
C ARG A 540 20.33 -5.86 1.69
N GLN A 541 19.25 -5.90 2.44
CA GLN A 541 19.31 -5.69 3.88
C GLN A 541 20.10 -6.83 4.54
N THR A 542 21.01 -6.47 5.45
CA THR A 542 21.76 -7.46 6.24
C THR A 542 20.84 -8.13 7.25
N SER A 543 21.07 -9.42 7.51
CA SER A 543 20.32 -10.14 8.54
C SER A 543 20.67 -9.62 9.92
N THR A 544 19.65 -9.29 10.72
CA THR A 544 19.81 -8.90 12.14
C THR A 544 20.31 -10.07 13.03
N LEU A 545 20.30 -11.29 12.51
CA LEU A 545 20.86 -12.47 13.20
C LEU A 545 22.39 -12.45 13.27
N ASN A 546 23.06 -11.57 12.52
CA ASN A 546 24.49 -11.34 12.67
C ASN A 546 24.71 -10.37 13.84
N TRP A 547 25.02 -10.89 15.00
CA TRP A 547 25.36 -10.20 16.27
C TRP A 547 26.44 -9.12 16.16
N TYR A 548 26.96 -8.88 14.96
CA TYR A 548 28.04 -7.93 14.66
C TYR A 548 27.59 -6.78 13.76
N ASP A 549 26.29 -6.65 13.44
CA ASP A 549 25.83 -5.51 12.63
C ASP A 549 25.69 -4.26 13.51
N GLU A 550 26.81 -3.53 13.66
CA GLU A 550 26.87 -2.26 14.40
C GLU A 550 25.98 -1.16 13.79
N LEU A 551 25.48 -1.39 12.58
CA LEU A 551 24.59 -0.48 11.85
C LEU A 551 23.09 -0.90 11.96
N ALA A 552 22.79 -1.95 12.71
CA ALA A 552 21.41 -2.31 13.01
C ALA A 552 20.69 -1.19 13.78
N TYR A 553 19.41 -1.05 13.56
CA TYR A 553 18.61 -0.01 14.18
C TYR A 553 17.19 -0.49 14.51
N TYR A 554 16.60 0.18 15.51
CA TYR A 554 15.18 0.06 15.84
C TYR A 554 14.37 1.10 15.08
N MET A 555 13.08 0.79 14.83
CA MET A 555 12.11 1.77 14.39
C MET A 555 11.26 2.24 15.57
N ILE A 556 11.22 3.54 15.82
CA ILE A 556 10.34 4.12 16.84
C ILE A 556 8.88 3.90 16.42
N SER A 557 8.04 3.42 17.35
CA SER A 557 6.60 3.38 17.14
C SER A 557 6.06 4.80 16.90
N PRO A 558 5.18 5.00 15.90
CA PRO A 558 4.56 6.31 15.65
C PRO A 558 3.91 6.92 16.90
N LYS A 559 3.46 6.09 17.83
CA LYS A 559 2.91 6.52 19.12
C LYS A 559 3.85 7.43 19.91
N PHE A 560 5.15 7.19 19.86
CA PHE A 560 6.16 7.91 20.64
C PHE A 560 6.87 9.01 19.86
N LEU A 561 6.62 9.12 18.57
CA LEU A 561 7.29 10.07 17.69
C LEU A 561 7.13 11.51 18.18
N SER A 562 5.92 11.89 18.57
CA SER A 562 5.59 13.20 19.13
C SER A 562 6.48 13.58 20.31
N ARG A 563 6.80 12.63 21.19
CA ARG A 563 7.63 12.87 22.39
C ARG A 563 9.03 13.36 22.02
N TYR A 564 9.62 12.76 20.98
CA TYR A 564 10.97 13.12 20.53
C TYR A 564 10.97 14.41 19.73
N VAL A 565 9.99 14.59 18.87
CA VAL A 565 9.82 15.84 18.11
C VAL A 565 9.60 17.04 19.03
N ASP A 566 8.71 16.93 20.03
CA ASP A 566 8.46 18.00 20.99
C ASP A 566 9.72 18.40 21.76
N LYS A 567 10.49 17.43 22.25
CA LYS A 567 11.74 17.70 22.96
C LYS A 567 12.82 18.32 22.07
N PHE A 568 12.86 17.91 20.81
CA PHE A 568 13.79 18.48 19.84
C PHE A 568 13.42 19.91 19.48
N THR A 569 12.14 20.18 19.17
CA THR A 569 11.66 21.51 18.82
C THR A 569 11.87 22.52 19.93
N ASP A 570 11.66 22.13 21.19
CA ASP A 570 11.96 22.98 22.36
C ASP A 570 13.45 23.41 22.46
N LYS A 571 14.36 22.64 21.91
CA LYS A 571 15.81 22.89 21.99
C LYS A 571 16.37 23.58 20.75
N ILE A 572 15.90 23.17 19.56
CA ILE A 572 16.45 23.70 18.29
C ILE A 572 16.18 25.19 18.12
N THR A 573 15.11 25.72 18.71
CA THR A 573 14.82 27.17 18.73
C THR A 573 15.90 28.01 19.39
N ASN A 574 16.75 27.39 20.23
CA ASN A 574 17.88 28.09 20.85
C ASN A 574 19.14 28.13 19.95
N TYR A 575 19.09 27.60 18.74
CA TYR A 575 20.18 27.59 17.77
C TYR A 575 19.85 28.54 16.60
N GLU A 576 20.76 29.47 16.33
CA GLU A 576 20.65 30.42 15.22
C GLU A 576 21.20 29.77 13.93
N ILE A 577 20.42 28.82 13.37
CA ILE A 577 20.69 28.15 12.10
C ILE A 577 19.48 28.28 11.18
N SER A 578 19.71 28.23 9.87
CA SER A 578 18.68 28.45 8.86
C SER A 578 17.56 27.42 8.91
N GLY A 579 17.91 26.14 9.04
CA GLY A 579 16.94 25.07 8.89
C GLY A 579 17.31 23.73 9.50
N ILE A 580 16.44 22.77 9.26
CA ILE A 580 16.55 21.39 9.72
C ILE A 580 16.39 20.48 8.50
N CYS A 581 17.27 19.50 8.33
CA CYS A 581 17.11 18.44 7.33
C CYS A 581 16.57 17.17 8.00
N LEU A 582 15.42 16.71 7.55
CA LEU A 582 14.72 15.53 8.07
C LEU A 582 15.14 14.30 7.28
N ARG A 583 15.88 13.39 7.94
CA ARG A 583 16.50 12.23 7.28
C ARG A 583 15.51 11.10 6.96
N ASP A 584 14.55 10.84 7.83
CA ASP A 584 13.78 9.60 7.78
C ASP A 584 12.25 9.75 7.87
N LEU A 585 11.71 10.95 8.12
CA LEU A 585 10.26 11.16 8.21
C LEU A 585 9.56 11.13 6.85
N SER A 586 10.28 11.41 5.77
CA SER A 586 9.75 11.54 4.41
C SER A 586 10.08 10.38 3.48
N ASN A 587 10.88 9.42 3.91
CA ASN A 587 11.28 8.29 3.08
C ASN A 587 10.95 6.91 3.66
N VAL A 588 10.55 6.86 4.92
CA VAL A 588 10.14 5.62 5.59
C VAL A 588 8.86 5.85 6.36
N LEU A 589 7.81 5.12 6.02
CA LEU A 589 6.53 5.16 6.72
C LEU A 589 6.33 3.84 7.47
N VAL A 590 6.28 3.93 8.79
CA VAL A 590 6.32 2.80 9.72
C VAL A 590 4.99 2.66 10.44
N SER A 591 4.40 1.48 10.43
CA SER A 591 3.26 1.11 11.28
C SER A 591 3.73 0.59 12.65
N ASP A 592 2.80 0.32 13.56
CA ASP A 592 3.04 -0.45 14.78
C ASP A 592 1.93 -1.50 14.92
N LYS A 593 2.30 -2.77 14.83
CA LYS A 593 1.36 -3.90 14.87
C LYS A 593 1.18 -4.48 16.27
N LYS A 594 1.40 -3.67 17.29
CA LYS A 594 1.09 -4.05 18.67
C LYS A 594 -0.40 -4.35 18.81
N ARG A 595 -0.75 -5.60 19.09
CA ARG A 595 -2.15 -6.11 19.10
C ARG A 595 -3.12 -5.31 19.97
N THR A 596 -2.63 -4.72 21.07
CA THR A 596 -3.46 -3.93 21.99
C THR A 596 -3.66 -2.49 21.56
N GLU A 597 -2.88 -2.02 20.60
CA GLU A 597 -2.87 -0.63 20.14
C GLU A 597 -2.21 -0.56 18.75
N LEU A 598 -2.93 -1.10 17.77
CA LEU A 598 -2.47 -1.15 16.39
C LEU A 598 -2.51 0.24 15.77
N ILE A 599 -1.41 0.60 15.09
CA ILE A 599 -1.32 1.82 14.28
C ILE A 599 -1.00 1.36 12.85
N ASP A 600 -1.99 1.41 11.96
CA ASP A 600 -1.79 1.11 10.54
C ASP A 600 -1.00 2.22 9.83
N ARG A 601 -0.60 1.99 8.58
CA ARG A 601 0.20 2.95 7.81
C ARG A 601 -0.52 4.27 7.55
N GLN A 602 -1.83 4.26 7.38
CA GLN A 602 -2.59 5.49 7.15
C GLN A 602 -2.65 6.34 8.42
N ALA A 603 -2.87 5.73 9.58
CA ALA A 603 -2.79 6.39 10.87
C ALA A 603 -1.36 6.90 11.16
N ALA A 604 -0.35 6.10 10.84
CA ALA A 604 1.06 6.51 10.97
C ALA A 604 1.37 7.75 10.11
N LYS A 605 0.88 7.81 8.87
CA LYS A 605 1.02 8.98 8.00
C LYS A 605 0.46 10.24 8.65
N GLN A 606 -0.75 10.18 9.20
CA GLN A 606 -1.36 11.32 9.92
C GLN A 606 -0.53 11.78 11.12
N ILE A 607 0.06 10.82 11.87
CA ILE A 607 0.95 11.14 12.99
C ILE A 607 2.20 11.86 12.50
N VAL A 608 2.81 11.39 11.40
CA VAL A 608 4.01 12.02 10.80
C VAL A 608 3.70 13.43 10.31
N GLU A 609 2.59 13.63 9.60
CA GLU A 609 2.14 14.95 9.14
C GLU A 609 1.96 15.94 10.32
N ALA A 610 1.43 15.47 11.44
CA ALA A 610 1.32 16.28 12.65
C ALA A 610 2.70 16.71 13.20
N GLN A 611 3.73 15.86 13.07
CA GLN A 611 5.09 16.22 13.47
C GLN A 611 5.70 17.26 12.53
N TYR A 612 5.46 17.17 11.22
CA TYR A 612 5.87 18.20 10.27
C TYR A 612 5.27 19.56 10.62
N GLY A 613 4.00 19.60 11.02
CA GLY A 613 3.35 20.83 11.49
C GLY A 613 4.07 21.45 12.69
N LYS A 614 4.54 20.64 13.64
CA LYS A 614 5.31 21.12 14.80
C LYS A 614 6.70 21.62 14.41
N LEU A 615 7.38 20.90 13.52
CA LEU A 615 8.70 21.30 13.03
C LEU A 615 8.63 22.60 12.22
N ALA A 616 7.63 22.75 11.37
CA ALA A 616 7.37 24.00 10.64
C ALA A 616 7.07 25.20 11.56
N ALA A 617 6.41 24.97 12.71
CA ALA A 617 6.12 26.00 13.71
C ALA A 617 7.37 26.53 14.43
N THR A 618 8.54 25.91 14.27
CA THR A 618 9.83 26.43 14.81
C THR A 618 10.38 27.60 14.00
N GLU A 619 9.73 27.97 12.89
CA GLU A 619 10.19 28.97 11.92
C GLU A 619 11.53 28.60 11.22
N LYS A 620 12.03 27.38 11.44
CA LYS A 620 13.18 26.82 10.70
C LYS A 620 12.69 26.34 9.34
N THR A 621 13.49 26.61 8.29
CA THR A 621 13.24 26.04 6.97
C THR A 621 13.44 24.54 7.02
N LEU A 622 12.56 23.79 6.38
CA LEU A 622 12.66 22.34 6.37
C LEU A 622 13.16 21.83 5.03
N MET A 623 14.22 21.02 5.10
CA MET A 623 14.74 20.17 4.03
C MET A 623 14.47 18.72 4.42
N GLU A 624 14.37 17.82 3.45
CA GLU A 624 14.18 16.40 3.73
C GLU A 624 14.87 15.50 2.71
N GLU A 625 15.15 14.27 3.12
CA GLU A 625 15.64 13.20 2.25
C GLU A 625 14.47 12.33 1.81
N GLY A 626 14.33 12.08 0.50
CA GLY A 626 13.36 11.16 -0.11
C GLY A 626 12.10 11.81 -0.66
N GLY A 627 11.30 12.54 0.12
CA GLY A 627 10.17 13.32 -0.38
C GLY A 627 8.91 12.55 -0.72
N ASN A 628 8.34 11.78 0.21
CA ASN A 628 7.00 11.24 0.08
C ASN A 628 5.96 12.37 0.02
N ALA A 629 4.94 12.25 -0.83
CA ALA A 629 4.02 13.35 -1.17
C ALA A 629 3.28 13.96 0.02
N TYR A 630 3.10 13.24 1.14
CA TYR A 630 2.45 13.77 2.33
C TYR A 630 3.24 14.89 3.03
N THR A 631 4.48 15.13 2.64
CA THR A 631 5.35 16.16 3.24
C THR A 631 5.42 17.45 2.42
N PHE A 632 4.96 17.45 1.18
CA PHE A 632 5.14 18.56 0.22
C PHE A 632 4.66 19.93 0.72
N GLY A 633 3.64 19.95 1.58
CA GLY A 633 3.10 21.20 2.13
C GLY A 633 3.98 21.87 3.21
N TYR A 634 5.04 21.19 3.67
CA TYR A 634 5.83 21.62 4.83
C TYR A 634 7.29 21.94 4.49
N VAL A 635 7.82 21.41 3.41
CA VAL A 635 9.24 21.51 3.08
C VAL A 635 9.50 22.43 1.91
N SER A 636 10.68 23.06 1.92
CA SER A 636 11.16 23.90 0.82
C SER A 636 12.10 23.17 -0.13
N ASP A 637 12.76 22.14 0.36
CA ASP A 637 13.85 21.43 -0.33
C ASP A 637 13.73 19.93 -0.10
N ILE A 638 13.91 19.17 -1.18
CA ILE A 638 13.92 17.71 -1.15
C ILE A 638 15.23 17.25 -1.79
N ILE A 639 15.95 16.40 -1.07
CA ILE A 639 17.21 15.79 -1.52
C ILE A 639 17.10 14.26 -1.35
N ASP A 640 17.96 13.53 -2.05
CA ASP A 640 18.10 12.08 -1.87
C ASP A 640 19.54 11.65 -2.10
#